data_2ee659a51d026b401229821e4484b3bb
#
_entry.id   2ee659a51d026b401229821e4484b3bb
#
_cell.length_a   1.000
_cell.length_b   1.000
_cell.length_c   1.000
_cell.angle_alpha   90.00
_cell.angle_beta   90.00
_cell.angle_gamma   90.00
#
_symmetry.space_group_name_H-M   'P 1'
#
loop_
_entity.id
_entity.type
_entity.pdbx_description
1 polymer ?
#
loop_
_entity_poly.entity_id
_entity_poly.type
_entity_poly.pdbx_seq_one_letter_code
_entity_poly.pdbx_strand_id
1 'polypeptide(L)'
;MDKIRNMLATLVCVLSSGACLWAQGGYGVSATVQDQYGPVIGATVMEQGTSNGTSTGIDGSFSLTVSSPDSPVEISCIGYVSQTFQASQLPQTVTLKEDSEYLDEVVVIGYGTVKKDDMTGSISAIKAEDINRGAVVNTQDMLKGKIAGVLVTPGDGGPGSGSRIRIRGSASLNASNDPLIVIDGVPLAQGAGGAMSNPLDLLNPNDIESFSVLKDASAAAIYGSRASNGVILITTKKGVGNAPKVSYNGSASIQHISGKVPVMSASELMDFYGNVYPAGTPTGDRIAQLDGGYQTDWQDLVFRTAFATEHSLSVYGDLKGQRMPYRASIGYLGQEGTMRGSRYDRGTADLSLTPNFLDKHLTFDINLKGVYSYQDYSDGSVVGKAAFFNPTQDPYWRKPDGSIDYSTTNGYWNYGNGRGEEFTPNILVGPSPLSQLYDGISDAHSTRFIGRIAVDYKVHGFEALRFNVSTGLDLTVTDSYNGVRPGSFQAYADTGNLRIGQHTKGYNLSRSQLLEAYANYNETWGVHNLDLLAGYSWQNNYWANRNITYYNVTNEIKLEPGETADSRYLWYRNENYMVSFYGRVNYSIDSRYVFTFTARGDGSSKFAKAHRWGFFPSGAFAWNIAQEPFMKQFKNLSALKLRLSVGMTGQQDGIGDYVHLARYNMSNDPYRMYNMGTEGFMNMLTPQAYDPTIKWETTTTYNVGLDYGFFKDRLTGSIDAYIRDTKDLLNSVQIPMGSNFGNRLMTNVGSIRNMGLELAVSGIPVQTGDWSVQVGANATFQRTEFTKLNVTEDDNYYIETGNISKGTGGYLSRQMVGYAPYTYYTYKQKYDPEGHPIQNEFVDLDGDGVITEGDRYMTGKSPAPTFYFGVNLKVAYRNWDFGLNGHGAAGNWIFNDFASANSTASLDLNSGSLPNQALLVKRTGFTAPNSAQQWYSDYFLEHAYFFRLDDMTLGYTFRGIGRWETDVRIGAGVQNLFLLTRYTGIDPEVISENGIDNTIWPRPRTYSIRLNVNF
;
A
#
# COMPACT_ATOMS: atom_id res chain seq x y z
N MET A 1 4.41 -23.37 19.80
CA MET A 1 5.50 -22.65 20.49
C MET A 1 6.70 -23.50 20.85
N ASP A 2 6.52 -24.74 21.28
CA ASP A 2 7.66 -25.59 21.68
C ASP A 2 8.58 -26.06 20.54
N LYS A 3 8.11 -26.19 19.34
CA LYS A 3 8.94 -26.55 18.17
C LYS A 3 9.89 -25.43 17.72
N ILE A 4 9.53 -24.17 17.93
CA ILE A 4 10.36 -23.00 17.58
C ILE A 4 11.46 -22.79 18.63
N ARG A 5 11.18 -23.07 19.90
CA ARG A 5 12.16 -22.99 21.00
C ARG A 5 13.30 -23.97 20.82
N ASN A 6 13.02 -25.17 20.33
CA ASN A 6 14.03 -26.21 20.10
C ASN A 6 14.90 -25.95 18.86
N MET A 7 14.37 -25.25 17.84
CA MET A 7 15.14 -24.85 16.65
C MET A 7 16.13 -23.71 16.93
N LEU A 8 15.76 -22.76 17.80
CA LEU A 8 16.64 -21.67 18.22
C LEU A 8 17.79 -22.13 19.11
N ALA A 9 17.58 -23.15 19.96
CA ALA A 9 18.62 -23.71 20.82
C ALA A 9 19.71 -24.43 20.03
N THR A 10 19.37 -25.05 18.89
CA THR A 10 20.33 -25.79 18.05
C THR A 10 21.20 -24.83 17.22
N LEU A 11 20.73 -23.65 16.89
CA LEU A 11 21.48 -22.67 16.09
C LEU A 11 22.56 -21.94 16.90
N VAL A 12 22.38 -21.78 18.21
CA VAL A 12 23.34 -21.12 19.11
C VAL A 12 24.57 -21.99 19.41
N CYS A 13 24.45 -23.31 19.36
CA CYS A 13 25.56 -24.23 19.65
C CYS A 13 26.58 -24.40 18.50
N VAL A 14 26.26 -23.97 17.26
CA VAL A 14 27.16 -24.17 16.11
C VAL A 14 28.14 -22.98 15.91
N LEU A 15 27.96 -21.87 16.62
CA LEU A 15 28.73 -20.61 16.40
C LEU A 15 29.90 -20.41 17.39
N SER A 16 30.22 -21.38 18.27
CA SER A 16 31.19 -21.13 19.34
C SER A 16 32.54 -21.90 19.25
N SER A 17 32.97 -22.30 18.06
CA SER A 17 34.30 -22.97 17.93
C SER A 17 35.15 -22.39 16.79
N GLY A 18 36.18 -21.68 17.17
CA GLY A 18 37.36 -21.50 16.32
C GLY A 18 37.91 -20.09 16.15
N ALA A 19 38.92 -19.73 16.98
CA ALA A 19 39.99 -18.82 16.53
C ALA A 19 41.19 -18.90 17.50
N CYS A 20 42.24 -19.50 17.04
CA CYS A 20 43.59 -19.24 17.53
C CYS A 20 44.38 -18.57 16.45
N LEU A 21 44.90 -17.35 16.70
CA LEU A 21 45.75 -16.61 15.77
C LEU A 21 47.15 -16.42 16.34
N TRP A 22 48.10 -16.67 15.50
CA TRP A 22 49.53 -16.45 15.70
C TRP A 22 49.88 -15.03 15.29
N ALA A 23 50.67 -14.34 16.11
CA ALA A 23 51.20 -13.01 15.82
C ALA A 23 52.52 -13.11 15.04
N GLN A 24 52.57 -12.56 13.82
CA GLN A 24 53.82 -12.20 13.13
C GLN A 24 54.02 -10.70 13.26
N GLY A 25 55.32 -10.30 13.48
CA GLY A 25 55.70 -8.89 13.54
C GLY A 25 55.46 -8.20 12.20
N GLY A 26 54.68 -7.14 12.20
CA GLY A 26 54.33 -6.39 11.03
C GLY A 26 55.13 -5.07 10.91
N TYR A 27 55.18 -4.49 9.69
CA TYR A 27 55.80 -3.19 9.37
C TYR A 27 54.72 -2.08 9.54
N GLY A 28 54.99 -1.12 10.44
CA GLY A 28 54.04 0.01 10.71
C GLY A 28 54.16 1.13 9.67
N VAL A 29 53.06 1.50 9.07
CA VAL A 29 52.93 2.65 8.15
C VAL A 29 52.00 3.68 8.70
N SER A 30 52.29 4.96 8.52
CA SER A 30 51.41 6.09 8.89
C SER A 30 51.55 7.23 7.91
N ALA A 31 50.45 7.86 7.55
CA ALA A 31 50.42 9.03 6.67
C ALA A 31 49.13 9.84 6.92
N THR A 32 49.08 11.04 6.35
CA THR A 32 47.88 11.86 6.32
C THR A 32 47.33 11.88 4.89
N VAL A 33 46.03 11.61 4.75
CA VAL A 33 45.32 11.68 3.47
C VAL A 33 44.59 13.02 3.39
N GLN A 34 44.83 13.76 2.32
CA GLN A 34 44.19 15.05 2.09
C GLN A 34 43.73 15.20 0.64
N ASP A 35 42.91 16.16 0.36
CA ASP A 35 42.59 16.67 -0.96
C ASP A 35 43.01 18.13 -1.11
N GLN A 36 42.57 18.81 -2.14
CA GLN A 36 42.85 20.23 -2.39
C GLN A 36 42.13 21.17 -1.38
N TYR A 37 41.21 20.66 -0.54
CA TYR A 37 40.42 21.44 0.39
C TYR A 37 40.76 21.12 1.86
N GLY A 38 41.47 20.02 2.13
CA GLY A 38 41.88 19.64 3.49
C GLY A 38 41.93 18.13 3.73
N PRO A 39 41.94 17.70 5.00
CA PRO A 39 42.02 16.27 5.34
C PRO A 39 40.84 15.46 4.83
N VAL A 40 41.07 14.30 4.21
CA VAL A 40 40.05 13.37 3.76
C VAL A 40 39.72 12.41 4.93
N ILE A 41 38.53 12.57 5.50
CA ILE A 41 38.06 11.80 6.65
C ILE A 41 37.43 10.49 6.15
N GLY A 42 37.74 9.36 6.81
CA GLY A 42 37.10 8.08 6.50
C GLY A 42 37.58 7.41 5.20
N ALA A 43 38.70 7.87 4.64
CA ALA A 43 39.36 7.17 3.53
C ALA A 43 39.81 5.78 4.01
N THR A 44 39.47 4.74 3.25
CA THR A 44 39.83 3.35 3.53
C THR A 44 41.28 3.12 3.12
N VAL A 45 42.12 2.62 4.03
CA VAL A 45 43.52 2.27 3.78
C VAL A 45 43.63 0.78 4.02
N MET A 46 44.00 0.02 2.96
CA MET A 46 44.04 -1.46 3.00
C MET A 46 45.33 -2.01 2.44
N GLU A 47 45.89 -3.01 3.10
CA GLU A 47 46.94 -3.85 2.53
C GLU A 47 46.34 -4.75 1.45
N GLN A 48 46.68 -4.50 0.22
CA GLN A 48 46.08 -5.14 -0.96
C GLN A 48 46.25 -6.67 -0.93
N GLY A 49 45.14 -7.37 -1.18
CA GLY A 49 45.11 -8.83 -1.13
C GLY A 49 44.91 -9.43 0.29
N THR A 50 44.72 -8.60 1.32
CA THR A 50 44.44 -9.03 2.69
C THR A 50 43.17 -8.34 3.21
N SER A 51 42.71 -8.73 4.39
CA SER A 51 41.63 -8.03 5.12
C SER A 51 42.19 -7.00 6.14
N ASN A 52 43.50 -6.74 6.10
CA ASN A 52 44.15 -5.82 7.02
C ASN A 52 44.02 -4.38 6.50
N GLY A 53 43.29 -3.55 7.24
CA GLY A 53 43.04 -2.17 6.84
C GLY A 53 42.57 -1.29 7.99
N THR A 54 42.59 0.02 7.75
CA THR A 54 42.13 1.06 8.68
C THR A 54 41.43 2.16 7.89
N SER A 55 40.85 3.15 8.57
CA SER A 55 40.30 4.35 7.94
C SER A 55 40.99 5.59 8.50
N THR A 56 41.03 6.68 7.71
CA THR A 56 41.59 7.96 8.15
C THR A 56 40.69 8.62 9.21
N GLY A 57 41.34 9.21 10.18
CA GLY A 57 40.71 10.00 11.25
C GLY A 57 40.20 11.37 10.77
N ILE A 58 39.68 12.16 11.71
CA ILE A 58 39.13 13.51 11.43
C ILE A 58 40.17 14.49 10.94
N ASP A 59 41.45 14.26 11.21
CA ASP A 59 42.61 14.99 10.72
C ASP A 59 43.21 14.40 9.44
N GLY A 60 42.55 13.37 8.86
CA GLY A 60 43.01 12.64 7.71
C GLY A 60 44.17 11.66 7.99
N SER A 61 44.64 11.53 9.25
CA SER A 61 45.73 10.64 9.59
C SER A 61 45.28 9.19 9.73
N PHE A 62 46.14 8.24 9.42
CA PHE A 62 45.96 6.83 9.69
C PHE A 62 47.26 6.17 10.15
N SER A 63 47.13 5.03 10.83
CA SER A 63 48.24 4.12 11.12
C SER A 63 47.78 2.69 10.84
N LEU A 64 48.58 1.91 10.13
CA LEU A 64 48.29 0.54 9.74
C LEU A 64 49.60 -0.27 9.89
N THR A 65 49.50 -1.47 10.45
CA THR A 65 50.59 -2.43 10.49
C THR A 65 50.39 -3.46 9.39
N VAL A 66 51.29 -3.46 8.40
CA VAL A 66 51.23 -4.37 7.23
C VAL A 66 52.19 -5.53 7.36
N SER A 67 52.02 -6.55 6.57
CA SER A 67 52.76 -7.80 6.66
C SER A 67 54.26 -7.67 6.29
N SER A 68 54.63 -6.71 5.41
CA SER A 68 55.95 -6.53 4.87
C SER A 68 56.19 -5.07 4.40
N PRO A 69 57.44 -4.55 4.40
CA PRO A 69 57.77 -3.28 3.82
C PRO A 69 57.41 -3.15 2.31
N ASP A 70 57.30 -4.26 1.61
CA ASP A 70 56.96 -4.32 0.17
C ASP A 70 55.46 -4.58 -0.06
N SER A 71 54.62 -4.66 1.01
CA SER A 71 53.18 -4.84 0.87
C SER A 71 52.57 -3.64 0.16
N PRO A 72 51.71 -3.84 -0.88
CA PRO A 72 50.99 -2.77 -1.51
C PRO A 72 49.86 -2.29 -0.58
N VAL A 73 49.84 -0.98 -0.30
CA VAL A 73 48.83 -0.30 0.51
C VAL A 73 47.97 0.53 -0.43
N GLU A 74 46.70 0.16 -0.52
CA GLU A 74 45.69 0.88 -1.29
C GLU A 74 44.98 1.89 -0.42
N ILE A 75 44.90 3.14 -0.88
CA ILE A 75 44.15 4.22 -0.24
C ILE A 75 43.00 4.59 -1.17
N SER A 76 41.77 4.39 -0.70
CA SER A 76 40.54 4.63 -1.45
C SER A 76 39.54 5.45 -0.61
N CYS A 77 38.83 6.34 -1.26
CA CYS A 77 37.73 7.08 -0.66
C CYS A 77 36.65 7.30 -1.72
N ILE A 78 35.39 7.27 -1.32
CA ILE A 78 34.26 7.51 -2.23
C ILE A 78 34.39 8.92 -2.81
N GLY A 79 34.42 9.04 -4.15
CA GLY A 79 34.59 10.31 -4.86
C GLY A 79 36.04 10.68 -5.13
N TYR A 80 37.00 9.78 -4.90
CA TYR A 80 38.41 10.00 -5.18
C TYR A 80 39.01 8.81 -5.95
N VAL A 81 40.01 9.10 -6.81
CA VAL A 81 40.81 8.09 -7.50
C VAL A 81 41.65 7.33 -6.48
N SER A 82 41.45 6.00 -6.37
CA SER A 82 42.26 5.15 -5.51
C SER A 82 43.75 5.20 -5.90
N GLN A 83 44.61 5.21 -4.89
CA GLN A 83 46.08 5.20 -5.08
C GLN A 83 46.69 4.03 -4.32
N THR A 84 47.62 3.33 -4.94
CA THR A 84 48.35 2.22 -4.32
C THR A 84 49.83 2.58 -4.19
N PHE A 85 50.40 2.36 -3.01
CA PHE A 85 51.80 2.59 -2.69
C PHE A 85 52.39 1.31 -2.08
N GLN A 86 53.70 1.09 -2.29
CA GLN A 86 54.40 0.11 -1.43
C GLN A 86 54.58 0.69 -0.04
N ALA A 87 54.42 -0.11 0.97
CA ALA A 87 54.43 0.31 2.39
C ALA A 87 55.71 1.10 2.74
N SER A 88 56.87 0.68 2.21
CA SER A 88 58.16 1.35 2.38
C SER A 88 58.29 2.69 1.61
N GLN A 89 57.42 2.94 0.63
CA GLN A 89 57.43 4.14 -0.22
C GLN A 89 56.20 5.03 0.00
N LEU A 90 55.46 4.79 1.05
CA LEU A 90 54.26 5.57 1.38
C LEU A 90 54.70 7.00 1.76
N PRO A 91 54.22 8.05 1.07
CA PRO A 91 54.53 9.43 1.40
C PRO A 91 53.83 9.82 2.71
N GLN A 92 54.45 10.70 3.49
CA GLN A 92 53.84 11.21 4.76
C GLN A 92 52.47 11.90 4.53
N THR A 93 52.24 12.44 3.32
CA THR A 93 51.01 13.06 2.92
C THR A 93 50.62 12.50 1.55
N VAL A 94 49.45 11.86 1.48
CA VAL A 94 48.82 11.36 0.27
C VAL A 94 47.73 12.32 -0.14
N THR A 95 47.90 12.93 -1.34
CA THR A 95 46.88 13.81 -1.90
C THR A 95 46.00 13.03 -2.87
N LEU A 96 44.78 12.76 -2.48
CA LEU A 96 43.75 12.12 -3.33
C LEU A 96 43.24 13.17 -4.34
N LYS A 97 43.16 12.77 -5.59
CA LYS A 97 42.46 13.55 -6.61
C LYS A 97 41.01 13.16 -6.64
N GLU A 98 40.13 14.17 -6.68
CA GLU A 98 38.70 13.89 -6.92
C GLU A 98 38.57 13.03 -8.18
N ASP A 99 37.85 11.94 -8.05
CA ASP A 99 37.49 11.17 -9.22
C ASP A 99 36.41 11.95 -9.94
N SER A 100 36.76 12.51 -11.11
CA SER A 100 35.79 13.20 -11.95
C SER A 100 34.83 12.25 -12.68
N GLU A 101 35.05 10.95 -12.60
CA GLU A 101 34.01 9.98 -12.84
C GLU A 101 33.13 9.95 -11.59
N TYR A 102 32.07 10.81 -11.54
CA TYR A 102 30.95 10.65 -10.64
C TYR A 102 30.55 9.18 -10.63
N LEU A 103 30.38 8.58 -9.44
CA LEU A 103 29.67 7.32 -9.33
C LEU A 103 28.30 7.58 -9.95
N ASP A 104 28.15 7.22 -11.20
CA ASP A 104 26.91 7.35 -11.96
C ASP A 104 25.82 6.69 -11.14
N GLU A 105 24.85 7.47 -10.67
CA GLU A 105 23.71 6.94 -9.92
C GLU A 105 22.97 5.94 -10.82
N VAL A 106 23.09 4.66 -10.50
CA VAL A 106 22.51 3.56 -11.26
C VAL A 106 21.10 3.30 -10.74
N VAL A 107 20.13 3.33 -11.62
CA VAL A 107 18.73 3.07 -11.31
C VAL A 107 18.34 1.70 -11.86
N VAL A 108 17.69 0.90 -11.02
CA VAL A 108 17.12 -0.39 -11.44
C VAL A 108 15.90 -0.12 -12.33
N ILE A 109 15.94 -0.65 -13.53
CA ILE A 109 14.83 -0.67 -14.49
C ILE A 109 14.47 -2.14 -14.77
N GLY A 110 13.32 -2.42 -15.31
CA GLY A 110 12.75 -3.77 -15.49
C GLY A 110 13.75 -4.92 -15.64
N TYR A 111 14.52 -4.94 -16.70
CA TYR A 111 15.56 -5.95 -16.93
C TYR A 111 16.93 -5.27 -17.03
N GLY A 112 17.58 -5.05 -15.88
CA GLY A 112 18.90 -4.45 -15.78
C GLY A 112 18.95 -3.13 -15.03
N THR A 113 20.09 -2.49 -15.10
CA THR A 113 20.37 -1.19 -14.47
C THR A 113 20.83 -0.21 -15.54
N VAL A 114 20.40 1.03 -15.43
CA VAL A 114 20.78 2.10 -16.36
C VAL A 114 21.33 3.27 -15.56
N LYS A 115 22.33 3.95 -16.09
CA LYS A 115 22.82 5.21 -15.53
C LYS A 115 21.68 6.23 -15.54
N LYS A 116 21.58 7.05 -14.51
CA LYS A 116 20.54 8.08 -14.39
C LYS A 116 20.55 9.04 -15.59
N ASP A 117 21.74 9.33 -16.10
CA ASP A 117 21.92 10.20 -17.26
C ASP A 117 21.39 9.60 -18.57
N ASP A 118 21.40 8.28 -18.69
CA ASP A 118 20.89 7.58 -19.88
C ASP A 118 19.40 7.22 -19.79
N MET A 119 18.71 7.60 -18.69
CA MET A 119 17.28 7.38 -18.53
C MET A 119 16.46 8.30 -19.42
N THR A 120 15.54 7.74 -20.20
CA THR A 120 14.62 8.49 -21.07
C THR A 120 13.20 8.63 -20.49
N GLY A 121 12.82 7.74 -19.59
CA GLY A 121 11.49 7.72 -18.97
C GLY A 121 11.38 8.48 -17.65
N SER A 122 10.14 8.74 -17.18
CA SER A 122 9.87 9.32 -15.86
C SER A 122 9.98 8.24 -14.78
N ILE A 123 11.14 8.14 -14.15
CA ILE A 123 11.44 7.19 -13.08
C ILE A 123 11.84 7.97 -11.84
N SER A 124 11.28 7.59 -10.69
CA SER A 124 11.67 8.14 -9.40
C SER A 124 12.24 7.03 -8.52
N ALA A 125 13.49 7.18 -8.10
CA ALA A 125 14.15 6.25 -7.19
C ALA A 125 14.26 6.87 -5.80
N ILE A 126 13.99 6.08 -4.76
CA ILE A 126 14.20 6.43 -3.35
C ILE A 126 15.08 5.35 -2.73
N LYS A 127 16.23 5.73 -2.17
CA LYS A 127 17.11 4.82 -1.45
C LYS A 127 16.63 4.64 0.00
N ALA A 128 16.99 3.52 0.63
CA ALA A 128 16.63 3.23 2.03
C ALA A 128 17.11 4.31 3.02
N GLU A 129 18.24 4.95 2.74
CA GLU A 129 18.78 6.07 3.54
C GLU A 129 17.93 7.35 3.44
N ASP A 130 17.14 7.49 2.36
CA ASP A 130 16.19 8.57 2.13
C ASP A 130 14.81 8.26 2.69
N ILE A 131 14.59 7.02 3.02
CA ILE A 131 13.37 6.56 3.64
C ILE A 131 13.43 6.89 5.14
N ASN A 132 12.27 7.17 5.66
CA ASN A 132 12.10 7.57 7.03
C ASN A 132 12.66 6.54 8.02
N ARG A 133 13.41 7.03 9.01
CA ARG A 133 13.94 6.22 10.11
C ARG A 133 12.97 6.11 11.31
N GLY A 134 11.69 6.53 11.13
CA GLY A 134 10.60 6.36 12.11
C GLY A 134 10.16 4.90 12.28
N ALA A 135 9.27 4.58 13.22
CA ALA A 135 8.70 3.25 13.39
C ALA A 135 7.82 2.91 12.17
N VAL A 136 8.39 2.38 11.11
CA VAL A 136 7.65 2.02 9.90
C VAL A 136 7.08 0.63 10.11
N VAL A 137 5.82 0.56 10.50
CA VAL A 137 5.09 -0.72 10.62
C VAL A 137 4.65 -1.21 9.26
N ASN A 138 4.31 -0.28 8.35
CA ASN A 138 3.84 -0.58 7.01
C ASN A 138 4.83 -0.05 5.96
N THR A 139 5.31 -0.94 5.10
CA THR A 139 6.27 -0.60 4.03
C THR A 139 5.74 0.45 3.04
N GLN A 140 4.43 0.54 2.85
CA GLN A 140 3.80 1.52 1.94
C GLN A 140 3.92 2.94 2.45
N ASP A 141 3.89 3.14 3.77
CA ASP A 141 4.04 4.48 4.38
C ASP A 141 5.42 5.09 4.08
N MET A 142 6.39 4.25 3.70
CA MET A 142 7.72 4.71 3.27
C MET A 142 7.68 5.56 1.99
N LEU A 143 6.66 5.38 1.14
CA LEU A 143 6.48 6.11 -0.12
C LEU A 143 5.62 7.37 0.02
N LYS A 144 4.91 7.50 1.14
CA LYS A 144 3.89 8.52 1.35
C LYS A 144 4.49 9.93 1.31
N GLY A 145 3.93 10.80 0.45
CA GLY A 145 4.38 12.17 0.29
C GLY A 145 5.81 12.36 -0.26
N LYS A 146 6.47 11.30 -0.78
CA LYS A 146 7.88 11.40 -1.21
C LYS A 146 8.07 11.47 -2.71
N ILE A 147 7.10 11.03 -3.49
CA ILE A 147 7.20 10.94 -4.95
C ILE A 147 6.06 11.74 -5.59
N ALA A 148 6.41 12.69 -6.45
CA ALA A 148 5.44 13.38 -7.28
C ALA A 148 4.71 12.39 -8.20
N GLY A 149 3.39 12.54 -8.34
CA GLY A 149 2.55 11.63 -9.13
C GLY A 149 2.14 10.35 -8.42
N VAL A 150 2.58 10.13 -7.17
CA VAL A 150 2.21 8.95 -6.36
C VAL A 150 1.38 9.39 -5.16
N LEU A 151 0.15 8.92 -5.12
CA LEU A 151 -0.77 9.11 -4.00
C LEU A 151 -0.86 7.79 -3.22
N VAL A 152 -0.48 7.81 -1.94
CA VAL A 152 -0.62 6.69 -1.02
C VAL A 152 -1.71 7.02 -0.02
N THR A 153 -2.85 6.36 -0.13
CA THR A 153 -3.96 6.51 0.80
C THR A 153 -3.93 5.35 1.78
N PRO A 154 -3.74 5.59 3.07
CA PRO A 154 -3.71 4.52 4.05
C PRO A 154 -5.08 3.83 4.15
N GLY A 155 -5.06 2.58 4.60
CA GLY A 155 -6.24 1.88 5.05
C GLY A 155 -6.80 2.45 6.36
N ASP A 156 -7.66 1.72 7.02
CA ASP A 156 -8.16 2.07 8.35
C ASP A 156 -7.06 1.99 9.43
N GLY A 157 -7.40 2.27 10.69
CA GLY A 157 -6.45 2.23 11.81
C GLY A 157 -6.13 0.82 12.34
N GLY A 158 -6.61 -0.23 11.68
CA GLY A 158 -6.38 -1.61 12.08
C GLY A 158 -4.94 -2.08 11.88
N PRO A 159 -4.44 -3.00 12.71
CA PRO A 159 -3.11 -3.57 12.53
C PRO A 159 -3.09 -4.40 11.24
N GLY A 160 -2.02 -4.27 10.45
CA GLY A 160 -1.90 -4.95 9.15
C GLY A 160 -2.85 -4.43 8.07
N SER A 161 -3.55 -3.30 8.29
CA SER A 161 -4.36 -2.68 7.24
C SER A 161 -3.48 -2.13 6.12
N GLY A 162 -3.81 -2.46 4.87
CA GLY A 162 -3.07 -2.03 3.71
C GLY A 162 -3.31 -0.56 3.36
N SER A 163 -2.44 -0.01 2.52
CA SER A 163 -2.66 1.28 1.88
C SER A 163 -2.93 1.10 0.40
N ARG A 164 -3.73 1.96 -0.19
CA ARG A 164 -3.92 2.03 -1.65
C ARG A 164 -2.87 2.94 -2.26
N ILE A 165 -2.28 2.52 -3.35
CA ILE A 165 -1.30 3.32 -4.09
C ILE A 165 -1.90 3.65 -5.45
N ARG A 166 -1.86 4.92 -5.83
CA ARG A 166 -2.27 5.39 -7.16
C ARG A 166 -1.13 6.16 -7.80
N ILE A 167 -0.82 5.84 -9.06
CA ILE A 167 0.17 6.55 -9.86
C ILE A 167 -0.55 7.24 -11.01
N ARG A 168 -0.53 8.59 -11.03
CA ARG A 168 -1.15 9.41 -12.07
C ARG A 168 -2.65 9.17 -12.25
N GLY A 169 -3.37 8.96 -11.12
CA GLY A 169 -4.83 8.75 -11.11
C GLY A 169 -5.28 7.34 -11.43
N SER A 170 -6.58 7.15 -11.62
CA SER A 170 -7.21 5.86 -11.95
C SER A 170 -7.27 5.65 -13.45
N ALA A 171 -6.95 4.44 -13.93
CA ALA A 171 -6.94 4.10 -15.35
C ALA A 171 -8.14 3.24 -15.78
N SER A 172 -8.85 2.64 -14.84
CA SER A 172 -9.97 1.74 -15.14
C SER A 172 -11.15 1.98 -14.19
N LEU A 173 -12.34 1.55 -14.64
CA LEU A 173 -13.57 1.54 -13.84
C LEU A 173 -13.71 0.28 -13.00
N ASN A 174 -13.42 -0.88 -13.58
CA ASN A 174 -13.68 -2.19 -12.98
C ASN A 174 -12.41 -3.04 -12.80
N ALA A 175 -11.28 -2.65 -13.43
CA ALA A 175 -9.99 -3.27 -13.17
C ALA A 175 -9.31 -2.65 -11.94
N SER A 176 -8.29 -3.33 -11.41
CA SER A 176 -7.44 -2.75 -10.36
C SER A 176 -6.77 -1.48 -10.86
N ASN A 177 -6.78 -0.45 -10.04
CA ASN A 177 -6.03 0.78 -10.27
C ASN A 177 -4.71 0.81 -9.48
N ASP A 178 -4.34 -0.28 -8.80
CA ASP A 178 -3.08 -0.39 -8.08
C ASP A 178 -1.91 -0.67 -9.03
N PRO A 179 -0.72 -0.12 -8.76
CA PRO A 179 0.46 -0.39 -9.57
C PRO A 179 0.93 -1.84 -9.42
N LEU A 180 1.63 -2.33 -10.43
CA LEU A 180 2.34 -3.60 -10.34
C LEU A 180 3.48 -3.48 -9.32
N ILE A 181 3.52 -4.38 -8.35
CA ILE A 181 4.61 -4.48 -7.39
C ILE A 181 5.53 -5.61 -7.81
N VAL A 182 6.83 -5.31 -7.92
CA VAL A 182 7.87 -6.28 -8.29
C VAL A 182 8.94 -6.27 -7.21
N ILE A 183 9.18 -7.42 -6.56
CA ILE A 183 10.21 -7.57 -5.54
C ILE A 183 11.35 -8.43 -6.10
N ASP A 184 12.55 -7.87 -6.15
CA ASP A 184 13.76 -8.52 -6.68
C ASP A 184 13.51 -9.22 -8.04
N GLY A 185 12.67 -8.62 -8.90
CA GLY A 185 12.31 -9.13 -10.22
C GLY A 185 11.13 -10.11 -10.25
N VAL A 186 10.49 -10.43 -9.11
CA VAL A 186 9.27 -11.24 -9.05
C VAL A 186 8.04 -10.33 -8.99
N PRO A 187 7.19 -10.28 -10.01
CA PRO A 187 5.92 -9.56 -9.95
C PRO A 187 4.95 -10.30 -9.02
N LEU A 188 4.41 -9.56 -8.05
CA LEU A 188 3.52 -10.15 -7.06
C LEU A 188 2.12 -10.39 -7.61
N ALA A 189 1.51 -11.48 -7.16
CA ALA A 189 0.10 -11.73 -7.39
C ALA A 189 -0.76 -10.73 -6.61
N GLN A 190 -1.73 -10.10 -7.28
CA GLN A 190 -2.72 -9.25 -6.63
C GLN A 190 -3.87 -10.10 -6.08
N GLY A 191 -4.46 -9.70 -4.95
CA GLY A 191 -5.68 -10.32 -4.45
C GLY A 191 -5.48 -11.65 -3.71
N ALA A 192 -4.30 -11.90 -3.15
CA ALA A 192 -4.02 -13.10 -2.33
C ALA A 192 -4.76 -13.11 -0.99
N GLY A 193 -5.95 -12.70 -0.88
CA GLY A 193 -6.88 -12.69 0.30
C GLY A 193 -6.35 -13.08 1.70
N GLY A 194 -7.07 -12.75 2.76
CA GLY A 194 -6.70 -13.11 4.14
C GLY A 194 -5.71 -12.13 4.78
N ALA A 195 -4.95 -12.57 5.78
CA ALA A 195 -4.02 -11.77 6.58
C ALA A 195 -2.87 -11.12 5.78
N MET A 196 -2.78 -11.36 4.47
CA MET A 196 -1.80 -10.79 3.55
C MET A 196 -2.47 -10.10 2.36
N SER A 197 -3.54 -9.35 2.59
CA SER A 197 -4.23 -8.59 1.54
C SER A 197 -3.33 -7.52 0.90
N ASN A 198 -2.33 -7.04 1.64
CA ASN A 198 -1.36 -6.06 1.17
C ASN A 198 -0.03 -6.73 0.76
N PRO A 199 0.35 -6.68 -0.53
CA PRO A 199 1.60 -7.29 -0.98
C PRO A 199 2.87 -6.72 -0.35
N LEU A 200 2.87 -5.48 0.11
CA LEU A 200 4.05 -4.82 0.70
C LEU A 200 4.27 -5.15 2.19
N ASP A 201 3.26 -5.68 2.88
CA ASP A 201 3.41 -6.15 4.26
C ASP A 201 4.28 -7.40 4.39
N LEU A 202 4.67 -7.97 3.25
CA LEU A 202 5.59 -9.11 3.17
C LEU A 202 7.03 -8.76 3.53
N LEU A 203 7.41 -7.51 3.30
CA LEU A 203 8.79 -7.10 3.45
C LEU A 203 9.05 -6.55 4.85
N ASN A 204 10.17 -6.95 5.41
CA ASN A 204 10.74 -6.20 6.51
C ASN A 204 11.32 -4.89 5.96
N PRO A 205 10.86 -3.72 6.42
CA PRO A 205 11.37 -2.43 5.95
C PRO A 205 12.89 -2.29 6.04
N ASN A 206 13.52 -2.99 7.02
CA ASN A 206 14.98 -2.96 7.21
C ASN A 206 15.76 -3.71 6.12
N ASP A 207 15.11 -4.60 5.36
CA ASP A 207 15.74 -5.35 4.27
C ASP A 207 15.64 -4.66 2.91
N ILE A 208 14.91 -3.55 2.81
CA ILE A 208 14.76 -2.79 1.56
C ILE A 208 16.01 -1.94 1.32
N GLU A 209 16.51 -1.98 0.09
CA GLU A 209 17.59 -1.11 -0.40
C GLU A 209 17.06 0.12 -1.10
N SER A 210 16.08 -0.09 -2.02
CA SER A 210 15.51 1.01 -2.80
C SER A 210 14.11 0.71 -3.32
N PHE A 211 13.37 1.78 -3.61
CA PHE A 211 12.17 1.78 -4.44
C PHE A 211 12.45 2.51 -5.73
N SER A 212 12.09 1.93 -6.85
CA SER A 212 12.05 2.61 -8.16
C SER A 212 10.62 2.60 -8.68
N VAL A 213 10.06 3.79 -8.91
CA VAL A 213 8.68 3.94 -9.40
C VAL A 213 8.71 4.36 -10.86
N LEU A 214 8.21 3.47 -11.73
CA LEU A 214 8.07 3.67 -13.16
C LEU A 214 6.70 4.28 -13.43
N LYS A 215 6.64 5.57 -13.77
CA LYS A 215 5.40 6.32 -13.85
C LYS A 215 4.85 6.46 -15.26
N ASP A 216 5.70 6.36 -16.26
CA ASP A 216 5.28 6.48 -17.66
C ASP A 216 5.31 5.14 -18.41
N ALA A 217 4.60 5.12 -19.54
CA ALA A 217 4.51 3.91 -20.35
C ALA A 217 5.86 3.50 -20.97
N SER A 218 6.80 4.42 -21.23
CA SER A 218 8.09 4.06 -21.82
C SER A 218 8.97 3.30 -20.84
N ALA A 219 8.97 3.72 -19.56
CA ALA A 219 9.70 3.04 -18.50
C ALA A 219 9.01 1.70 -18.13
N ALA A 220 7.67 1.67 -18.16
CA ALA A 220 6.88 0.54 -17.72
C ALA A 220 6.57 -0.49 -18.83
N ALA A 221 6.74 -0.14 -20.14
CA ALA A 221 6.37 -0.98 -21.29
C ALA A 221 7.01 -2.37 -21.28
N ILE A 222 8.19 -2.52 -20.68
CA ILE A 222 8.86 -3.81 -20.56
C ILE A 222 8.06 -4.82 -19.70
N TYR A 223 7.20 -4.32 -18.79
CA TYR A 223 6.25 -5.13 -18.00
C TYR A 223 4.89 -5.31 -18.68
N GLY A 224 4.66 -4.63 -19.83
CA GLY A 224 3.55 -4.81 -20.74
C GLY A 224 2.19 -4.55 -20.14
N SER A 225 1.30 -5.53 -20.31
CA SER A 225 -0.11 -5.46 -19.91
C SER A 225 -0.40 -5.35 -18.42
N ARG A 226 0.61 -5.46 -17.56
CA ARG A 226 0.46 -5.32 -16.09
C ARG A 226 0.88 -3.94 -15.60
N ALA A 227 1.44 -3.12 -16.47
CA ALA A 227 2.07 -1.85 -16.11
C ALA A 227 1.20 -0.62 -16.43
N SER A 228 -0.09 -0.81 -16.78
CA SER A 228 -1.00 0.29 -17.09
C SER A 228 -1.11 1.31 -15.95
N ASN A 229 -1.03 0.87 -14.70
CA ASN A 229 -1.10 1.72 -13.51
C ASN A 229 0.28 2.10 -12.95
N GLY A 230 1.37 1.92 -13.75
CA GLY A 230 2.75 2.08 -13.30
C GLY A 230 3.29 0.85 -12.59
N VAL A 231 4.58 0.89 -12.27
CA VAL A 231 5.29 -0.23 -11.61
C VAL A 231 6.11 0.29 -10.44
N ILE A 232 6.05 -0.42 -9.32
CA ILE A 232 6.91 -0.19 -8.16
C ILE A 232 7.90 -1.36 -8.08
N LEU A 233 9.17 -1.06 -8.37
CA LEU A 233 10.26 -2.02 -8.21
C LEU A 233 10.85 -1.86 -6.82
N ILE A 234 10.95 -2.95 -6.09
CA ILE A 234 11.56 -3.01 -4.77
C ILE A 234 12.78 -3.88 -4.86
N THR A 235 13.91 -3.29 -4.54
CA THR A 235 15.19 -4.01 -4.44
C THR A 235 15.51 -4.22 -2.98
N THR A 236 15.83 -5.46 -2.60
CA THR A 236 16.27 -5.77 -1.25
C THR A 236 17.78 -5.78 -1.14
N LYS A 237 18.29 -5.51 0.07
CA LYS A 237 19.72 -5.47 0.37
C LYS A 237 20.39 -6.79 0.08
N LYS A 238 21.54 -6.75 -0.56
CA LYS A 238 22.39 -7.91 -0.88
C LYS A 238 23.61 -8.00 0.05
N GLY A 239 24.36 -9.06 -0.08
CA GLY A 239 25.65 -9.23 0.61
C GLY A 239 26.67 -8.22 0.08
N VAL A 240 27.34 -7.50 0.96
CA VAL A 240 28.41 -6.55 0.64
C VAL A 240 29.55 -6.67 1.66
N GLY A 241 30.77 -6.34 1.23
CA GLY A 241 31.96 -6.37 2.07
C GLY A 241 32.67 -7.72 2.07
N ASN A 242 33.89 -7.76 2.61
CA ASN A 242 34.74 -8.96 2.64
C ASN A 242 34.62 -9.76 3.95
N ALA A 243 34.20 -9.11 5.04
CA ALA A 243 34.03 -9.74 6.34
C ALA A 243 32.53 -9.86 6.70
N PRO A 244 32.13 -10.89 7.44
CA PRO A 244 30.79 -10.99 7.97
C PRO A 244 30.46 -9.79 8.87
N LYS A 245 29.31 -9.17 8.63
CA LYS A 245 28.73 -8.11 9.46
C LYS A 245 27.39 -8.56 10.00
N VAL A 246 27.07 -8.09 11.20
CA VAL A 246 25.79 -8.36 11.86
C VAL A 246 25.09 -7.04 12.13
N SER A 247 23.80 -6.94 11.78
CA SER A 247 22.99 -5.79 12.09
C SER A 247 21.74 -6.21 12.83
N TYR A 248 21.48 -5.58 13.96
CA TYR A 248 20.25 -5.72 14.73
C TYR A 248 19.47 -4.41 14.73
N ASN A 249 18.17 -4.49 14.44
CA ASN A 249 17.25 -3.37 14.54
C ASN A 249 16.08 -3.80 15.43
N GLY A 250 15.84 -3.04 16.50
CA GLY A 250 14.72 -3.26 17.40
C GLY A 250 13.91 -2.00 17.59
N SER A 251 12.60 -2.12 17.72
CA SER A 251 11.72 -1.00 18.08
C SER A 251 10.62 -1.43 19.04
N ALA A 252 10.22 -0.51 19.89
CA ALA A 252 9.04 -0.62 20.73
C ALA A 252 8.20 0.63 20.56
N SER A 253 6.89 0.48 20.46
CA SER A 253 5.99 1.60 20.24
C SER A 253 4.67 1.47 21.01
N ILE A 254 4.10 2.62 21.35
CA ILE A 254 2.80 2.77 21.98
C ILE A 254 1.91 3.52 20.99
N GLN A 255 0.71 2.99 20.78
CA GLN A 255 -0.26 3.51 19.84
C GLN A 255 -1.53 3.94 20.57
N HIS A 256 -2.02 5.12 20.21
CA HIS A 256 -3.26 5.66 20.75
C HIS A 256 -4.13 6.24 19.62
N ILE A 257 -5.47 6.09 19.68
CA ILE A 257 -6.36 6.65 18.66
C ILE A 257 -6.19 8.16 18.55
N SER A 258 -6.24 8.68 17.32
CA SER A 258 -6.07 10.12 17.06
C SER A 258 -7.32 10.94 17.34
N GLY A 259 -8.51 10.31 17.38
CA GLY A 259 -9.80 10.97 17.61
C GLY A 259 -10.92 9.96 17.83
N LYS A 260 -12.06 10.43 18.26
CA LYS A 260 -13.34 9.71 18.40
C LYS A 260 -14.39 10.38 17.53
N VAL A 261 -15.43 9.63 17.23
CA VAL A 261 -16.62 10.17 16.57
C VAL A 261 -17.30 11.18 17.50
N PRO A 262 -17.58 12.42 17.06
CA PRO A 262 -18.16 13.45 17.90
C PRO A 262 -19.67 13.21 18.10
N VAL A 263 -20.03 12.60 19.22
CA VAL A 263 -21.39 12.27 19.65
C VAL A 263 -21.70 12.84 21.02
N MET A 264 -22.96 12.84 21.42
CA MET A 264 -23.40 13.34 22.72
C MET A 264 -23.02 12.35 23.85
N SER A 265 -22.68 12.87 25.01
CA SER A 265 -22.68 12.09 26.26
C SER A 265 -24.11 11.70 26.66
N ALA A 266 -24.27 10.77 27.60
CA ALA A 266 -25.60 10.36 28.05
C ALA A 266 -26.40 11.53 28.64
N SER A 267 -25.78 12.37 29.45
CA SER A 267 -26.44 13.57 30.00
C SER A 267 -26.81 14.58 28.91
N GLU A 268 -25.89 14.86 27.97
CA GLU A 268 -26.23 15.78 26.88
C GLU A 268 -27.33 15.25 25.98
N LEU A 269 -27.41 13.94 25.76
CA LEU A 269 -28.44 13.28 24.97
C LEU A 269 -29.82 13.41 25.64
N MET A 270 -29.86 13.14 26.93
CA MET A 270 -31.12 13.22 27.72
C MET A 270 -31.62 14.66 27.86
N ASP A 271 -30.72 15.62 28.09
CA ASP A 271 -31.06 17.05 28.10
C ASP A 271 -31.54 17.51 26.71
N PHE A 272 -30.88 17.07 25.64
CA PHE A 272 -31.28 17.39 24.27
C PHE A 272 -32.68 16.87 23.97
N TYR A 273 -32.93 15.58 24.23
CA TYR A 273 -34.25 14.99 24.00
C TYR A 273 -35.33 15.53 24.92
N GLY A 274 -35.03 15.84 26.18
CA GLY A 274 -35.95 16.48 27.12
C GLY A 274 -36.43 17.85 26.62
N ASN A 275 -35.57 18.59 25.94
CA ASN A 275 -35.94 19.87 25.31
C ASN A 275 -36.82 19.70 24.05
N VAL A 276 -36.55 18.66 23.25
CA VAL A 276 -37.30 18.39 22.01
C VAL A 276 -38.62 17.63 22.28
N TYR A 277 -38.60 16.70 23.21
CA TYR A 277 -39.73 15.85 23.60
C TYR A 277 -40.00 15.92 25.11
N PRO A 278 -40.74 16.92 25.58
CA PRO A 278 -41.01 17.10 27.01
C PRO A 278 -41.69 15.86 27.65
N ALA A 279 -41.46 15.68 28.92
CA ALA A 279 -42.16 14.66 29.74
C ALA A 279 -43.68 14.82 29.64
N GLY A 280 -44.39 13.72 29.60
CA GLY A 280 -45.86 13.68 29.41
C GLY A 280 -46.29 13.70 27.94
N THR A 281 -45.34 13.76 27.00
CA THR A 281 -45.60 13.45 25.56
C THR A 281 -45.38 11.96 25.33
N PRO A 282 -46.10 11.31 24.39
CA PRO A 282 -45.87 9.88 24.09
C PRO A 282 -44.42 9.53 23.79
N THR A 283 -43.71 10.40 23.04
CA THR A 283 -42.31 10.23 22.72
C THR A 283 -41.40 10.45 23.92
N GLY A 284 -41.64 11.50 24.72
CA GLY A 284 -40.86 11.78 25.94
C GLY A 284 -41.01 10.66 26.99
N ASP A 285 -42.22 10.15 27.19
CA ASP A 285 -42.49 9.04 28.11
C ASP A 285 -41.79 7.73 27.61
N ARG A 286 -41.78 7.50 26.31
CA ARG A 286 -41.06 6.38 25.72
C ARG A 286 -39.53 6.50 25.85
N ILE A 287 -38.98 7.70 25.70
CA ILE A 287 -37.54 7.97 25.94
C ILE A 287 -37.21 7.66 27.40
N ALA A 288 -38.03 8.13 28.35
CA ALA A 288 -37.84 7.84 29.77
C ALA A 288 -37.85 6.33 30.10
N GLN A 289 -38.66 5.51 29.39
CA GLN A 289 -38.62 4.05 29.50
C GLN A 289 -37.36 3.39 28.95
N LEU A 290 -36.72 4.02 27.95
CA LEU A 290 -35.50 3.54 27.29
C LEU A 290 -34.21 4.09 27.93
N ASP A 291 -34.36 5.01 28.89
CA ASP A 291 -33.24 5.51 29.69
C ASP A 291 -32.83 4.44 30.72
N GLY A 292 -31.58 3.99 30.59
CA GLY A 292 -31.00 3.02 31.51
C GLY A 292 -30.39 3.66 32.76
N GLY A 293 -30.28 4.99 32.83
CA GLY A 293 -29.71 5.74 33.96
C GLY A 293 -28.18 5.66 34.09
N TYR A 294 -27.47 5.11 33.12
CA TYR A 294 -26.00 5.00 33.12
C TYR A 294 -25.35 6.14 32.32
N GLN A 295 -24.03 6.27 32.48
CA GLN A 295 -23.18 7.23 31.74
C GLN A 295 -22.08 6.45 31.03
N THR A 296 -22.41 5.79 29.91
CA THR A 296 -21.49 4.88 29.22
C THR A 296 -20.86 5.54 28.00
N ASP A 297 -19.54 5.70 27.98
CA ASP A 297 -18.79 5.99 26.76
C ASP A 297 -18.43 4.67 26.06
N TRP A 298 -19.26 4.26 25.11
CA TRP A 298 -19.05 3.03 24.35
C TRP A 298 -17.78 3.05 23.54
N GLN A 299 -17.29 4.23 23.07
CA GLN A 299 -16.08 4.33 22.31
C GLN A 299 -14.84 4.03 23.18
N ASP A 300 -14.82 4.46 24.47
CA ASP A 300 -13.74 4.09 25.39
C ASP A 300 -13.73 2.60 25.73
N LEU A 301 -14.88 1.95 25.68
CA LEU A 301 -14.96 0.51 25.94
C LEU A 301 -14.41 -0.33 24.78
N VAL A 302 -14.49 0.14 23.53
CA VAL A 302 -14.01 -0.60 22.34
C VAL A 302 -12.56 -0.27 21.98
N PHE A 303 -12.07 0.91 22.36
CA PHE A 303 -10.68 1.30 22.10
C PHE A 303 -9.74 1.03 23.28
N ARG A 304 -8.44 0.98 23.01
CA ARG A 304 -7.37 0.86 23.98
C ARG A 304 -6.10 1.57 23.49
N THR A 305 -5.20 1.86 24.42
CA THR A 305 -3.80 2.09 24.09
C THR A 305 -3.16 0.75 23.77
N ALA A 306 -2.53 0.64 22.61
CA ALA A 306 -1.98 -0.59 22.06
C ALA A 306 -0.45 -0.55 22.05
N PHE A 307 0.19 -1.72 22.11
CA PHE A 307 1.63 -1.88 22.09
C PHE A 307 2.05 -2.60 20.80
N ALA A 308 3.19 -2.19 20.24
CA ALA A 308 3.82 -2.94 19.16
C ALA A 308 5.33 -3.02 19.34
N THR A 309 5.92 -4.12 18.87
CA THR A 309 7.35 -4.36 18.90
C THR A 309 7.81 -4.98 17.59
N GLU A 310 8.99 -4.57 17.12
CA GLU A 310 9.61 -5.10 15.92
C GLU A 310 11.07 -5.40 16.19
N HIS A 311 11.53 -6.56 15.71
CA HIS A 311 12.91 -7.00 15.84
C HIS A 311 13.40 -7.57 14.51
N SER A 312 14.58 -7.19 14.07
CA SER A 312 15.22 -7.68 12.86
C SER A 312 16.69 -7.93 13.10
N LEU A 313 17.15 -9.11 12.73
CA LEU A 313 18.57 -9.51 12.78
C LEU A 313 19.00 -9.90 11.38
N SER A 314 20.09 -9.34 10.91
CA SER A 314 20.68 -9.71 9.62
C SER A 314 22.17 -9.97 9.73
N VAL A 315 22.64 -10.94 8.95
CA VAL A 315 24.05 -11.29 8.79
C VAL A 315 24.36 -11.22 7.30
N TYR A 316 25.39 -10.49 6.92
CA TYR A 316 25.77 -10.30 5.54
C TYR A 316 27.29 -10.20 5.37
N GLY A 317 27.76 -10.50 4.18
CA GLY A 317 29.18 -10.50 3.87
C GLY A 317 29.46 -11.23 2.58
N ASP A 318 30.71 -11.65 2.41
CA ASP A 318 31.18 -12.44 1.29
C ASP A 318 31.93 -13.68 1.79
N LEU A 319 31.58 -14.83 1.23
CA LEU A 319 32.33 -16.05 1.42
C LEU A 319 33.33 -16.22 0.27
N LYS A 320 34.57 -16.60 0.58
CA LYS A 320 35.65 -16.89 -0.40
C LYS A 320 36.14 -15.68 -1.21
N GLY A 321 36.23 -14.49 -0.62
CA GLY A 321 36.89 -13.35 -1.24
C GLY A 321 36.21 -12.87 -2.52
N GLN A 322 35.01 -12.27 -2.42
CA GLN A 322 34.17 -11.72 -3.48
C GLN A 322 33.59 -12.75 -4.48
N ARG A 323 33.60 -14.02 -4.16
CA ARG A 323 33.01 -15.07 -5.01
C ARG A 323 31.58 -15.46 -4.62
N MET A 324 31.16 -15.17 -3.40
CA MET A 324 29.85 -15.61 -2.89
C MET A 324 29.28 -14.61 -1.88
N PRO A 325 28.86 -13.42 -2.33
CA PRO A 325 28.12 -12.48 -1.51
C PRO A 325 26.86 -13.14 -0.96
N TYR A 326 26.58 -12.93 0.33
CA TYR A 326 25.40 -13.48 1.00
C TYR A 326 24.79 -12.49 1.98
N ARG A 327 23.49 -12.56 2.15
CA ARG A 327 22.72 -11.93 3.21
C ARG A 327 21.65 -12.88 3.70
N ALA A 328 21.53 -13.03 5.00
CA ALA A 328 20.43 -13.72 5.64
C ALA A 328 19.82 -12.79 6.70
N SER A 329 18.50 -12.67 6.74
CA SER A 329 17.80 -11.91 7.76
C SER A 329 16.60 -12.64 8.30
N ILE A 330 16.29 -12.38 9.56
CA ILE A 330 15.07 -12.81 10.22
C ILE A 330 14.43 -11.60 10.90
N GLY A 331 13.11 -11.55 10.86
CA GLY A 331 12.35 -10.45 11.46
C GLY A 331 11.11 -10.94 12.19
N TYR A 332 10.70 -10.21 13.20
CA TYR A 332 9.45 -10.41 13.93
C TYR A 332 8.81 -9.06 14.19
N LEU A 333 7.51 -8.96 13.90
CA LEU A 333 6.64 -7.84 14.25
C LEU A 333 5.47 -8.41 15.05
N GLY A 334 5.22 -7.86 16.24
CA GLY A 334 4.00 -8.09 17.01
C GLY A 334 3.30 -6.77 17.26
N GLN A 335 2.06 -6.64 16.82
CA GLN A 335 1.29 -5.41 16.92
C GLN A 335 -0.11 -5.70 17.45
N GLU A 336 -0.45 -5.11 18.57
CA GLU A 336 -1.83 -4.99 19.01
C GLU A 336 -2.53 -3.85 18.29
N GLY A 337 -3.83 -3.98 18.03
CA GLY A 337 -4.62 -2.88 17.48
C GLY A 337 -5.20 -1.99 18.57
N THR A 338 -5.45 -0.73 18.22
CA THR A 338 -6.12 0.23 19.12
C THR A 338 -7.59 -0.11 19.38
N MET A 339 -8.25 -0.89 18.53
CA MET A 339 -9.51 -1.56 18.83
C MET A 339 -9.21 -2.87 19.56
N ARG A 340 -9.92 -3.11 20.65
CA ARG A 340 -9.75 -4.35 21.44
C ARG A 340 -10.09 -5.58 20.58
N GLY A 341 -9.45 -6.71 20.86
CA GLY A 341 -9.64 -7.96 20.11
C GLY A 341 -8.82 -8.05 18.82
N SER A 342 -8.22 -6.97 18.33
CA SER A 342 -7.40 -7.00 17.13
C SER A 342 -5.91 -7.16 17.43
N ARG A 343 -5.22 -7.94 16.57
CA ARG A 343 -3.78 -8.20 16.66
C ARG A 343 -3.22 -8.62 15.30
N TYR A 344 -1.96 -8.30 15.06
CA TYR A 344 -1.20 -8.73 13.90
C TYR A 344 0.21 -9.15 14.32
N ASP A 345 0.59 -10.38 14.00
CA ASP A 345 1.93 -10.91 14.18
C ASP A 345 2.51 -11.31 12.84
N ARG A 346 3.78 -11.01 12.60
CA ARG A 346 4.48 -11.35 11.37
C ARG A 346 5.90 -11.82 11.67
N GLY A 347 6.23 -12.99 11.15
CA GLY A 347 7.60 -13.50 11.09
C GLY A 347 8.12 -13.48 9.66
N THR A 348 9.33 -13.00 9.42
CA THR A 348 9.98 -12.97 8.10
C THR A 348 11.32 -13.69 8.15
N ALA A 349 11.70 -14.32 7.04
CA ALA A 349 13.01 -14.89 6.82
C ALA A 349 13.42 -14.66 5.37
N ASP A 350 14.56 -14.01 5.14
CA ASP A 350 15.08 -13.66 3.84
C ASP A 350 16.48 -14.23 3.65
N LEU A 351 16.76 -14.76 2.45
CA LEU A 351 18.08 -15.25 2.05
C LEU A 351 18.39 -14.72 0.64
N SER A 352 19.50 -14.01 0.50
CA SER A 352 20.05 -13.59 -0.77
C SER A 352 21.47 -14.12 -0.94
N LEU A 353 21.71 -14.81 -2.05
CA LEU A 353 23.01 -15.36 -2.42
C LEU A 353 23.34 -14.95 -3.87
N THR A 354 24.55 -14.45 -4.10
CA THR A 354 24.99 -14.06 -5.44
C THR A 354 26.33 -14.70 -5.80
N PRO A 355 26.42 -16.06 -5.92
CA PRO A 355 27.65 -16.73 -6.27
C PRO A 355 28.10 -16.43 -7.70
N ASN A 356 29.39 -16.14 -7.84
CA ASN A 356 30.06 -15.81 -9.10
C ASN A 356 31.07 -16.90 -9.45
N PHE A 357 31.04 -17.35 -10.70
CA PHE A 357 31.92 -18.38 -11.25
C PHE A 357 32.55 -17.89 -12.57
N LEU A 358 33.57 -18.61 -13.04
CA LEU A 358 34.19 -18.35 -14.32
C LEU A 358 34.65 -16.87 -14.46
N ASP A 359 35.34 -16.36 -13.46
CA ASP A 359 35.83 -14.97 -13.39
C ASP A 359 34.71 -13.94 -13.63
N LYS A 360 33.54 -14.17 -12.97
CA LYS A 360 32.31 -13.35 -13.06
C LYS A 360 31.56 -13.43 -14.42
N HIS A 361 31.91 -14.39 -15.28
CA HIS A 361 31.11 -14.63 -16.49
C HIS A 361 29.81 -15.36 -16.20
N LEU A 362 29.76 -16.18 -15.14
CA LEU A 362 28.57 -16.87 -14.72
C LEU A 362 28.18 -16.43 -13.31
N THR A 363 27.03 -15.78 -13.20
CA THR A 363 26.48 -15.29 -11.94
C THR A 363 25.12 -15.93 -11.68
N PHE A 364 24.92 -16.42 -10.47
CA PHE A 364 23.60 -16.78 -9.98
C PHE A 364 23.08 -15.68 -9.06
N ASP A 365 21.80 -15.37 -9.14
CA ASP A 365 21.09 -14.46 -8.23
C ASP A 365 19.93 -15.24 -7.61
N ILE A 366 20.07 -15.61 -6.35
CA ILE A 366 19.13 -16.43 -5.61
C ILE A 366 18.55 -15.60 -4.49
N ASN A 367 17.23 -15.35 -4.54
CA ASN A 367 16.51 -14.61 -3.53
C ASN A 367 15.33 -15.45 -3.04
N LEU A 368 15.29 -15.76 -1.76
CA LEU A 368 14.23 -16.56 -1.13
C LEU A 368 13.68 -15.79 0.06
N LYS A 369 12.36 -15.66 0.12
CA LYS A 369 11.65 -14.94 1.19
C LYS A 369 10.53 -15.82 1.72
N GLY A 370 10.50 -16.02 3.01
CA GLY A 370 9.42 -16.71 3.73
C GLY A 370 8.74 -15.73 4.70
N VAL A 371 7.42 -15.73 4.70
CA VAL A 371 6.63 -14.91 5.62
C VAL A 371 5.52 -15.76 6.23
N TYR A 372 5.39 -15.68 7.53
CA TYR A 372 4.24 -16.19 8.26
C TYR A 372 3.57 -15.06 8.97
N SER A 373 2.24 -14.93 8.85
CA SER A 373 1.46 -13.96 9.60
C SER A 373 0.24 -14.59 10.26
N TYR A 374 -0.09 -14.03 11.40
CA TYR A 374 -1.32 -14.29 12.13
C TYR A 374 -2.03 -12.97 12.36
N GLN A 375 -3.32 -12.93 12.11
CA GLN A 375 -4.14 -11.74 12.32
C GLN A 375 -5.45 -12.11 12.98
N ASP A 376 -5.74 -11.45 14.11
CA ASP A 376 -7.09 -11.34 14.68
C ASP A 376 -7.74 -10.07 14.13
N TYR A 377 -8.90 -10.22 13.51
CA TYR A 377 -9.67 -9.11 12.98
C TYR A 377 -10.74 -8.69 13.96
N SER A 378 -10.85 -7.39 14.17
CA SER A 378 -12.02 -6.80 14.79
C SER A 378 -12.92 -6.18 13.73
N ASP A 379 -14.21 -6.30 13.87
CA ASP A 379 -15.16 -5.70 12.95
C ASP A 379 -15.11 -4.17 13.04
N GLY A 380 -14.62 -3.51 11.98
CA GLY A 380 -14.49 -2.05 11.92
C GLY A 380 -15.84 -1.31 12.08
N SER A 381 -16.97 -1.95 11.76
CA SER A 381 -18.31 -1.36 11.92
C SER A 381 -18.70 -1.10 13.38
N VAL A 382 -17.98 -1.72 14.33
CA VAL A 382 -18.10 -1.44 15.77
C VAL A 382 -17.85 0.04 16.10
N VAL A 383 -17.05 0.75 15.34
CA VAL A 383 -16.78 2.20 15.56
C VAL A 383 -18.08 3.00 15.45
N GLY A 384 -18.82 2.84 14.35
CA GLY A 384 -20.12 3.48 14.16
C GLY A 384 -21.16 2.98 15.17
N LYS A 385 -21.13 1.69 15.47
CA LYS A 385 -22.03 1.12 16.48
C LYS A 385 -21.79 1.72 17.86
N ALA A 386 -20.53 1.83 18.30
CA ALA A 386 -20.16 2.43 19.58
C ALA A 386 -20.48 3.92 19.66
N ALA A 387 -20.39 4.64 18.54
CA ALA A 387 -20.76 6.05 18.49
C ALA A 387 -22.26 6.26 18.74
N PHE A 388 -23.13 5.40 18.15
CA PHE A 388 -24.59 5.62 18.16
C PHE A 388 -25.39 4.68 19.06
N PHE A 389 -24.74 3.79 19.76
CA PHE A 389 -25.44 2.99 20.75
C PHE A 389 -25.90 3.86 21.93
N ASN A 390 -26.97 3.45 22.60
CA ASN A 390 -27.55 4.18 23.74
C ASN A 390 -26.51 4.39 24.87
N PRO A 391 -26.07 5.62 25.14
CA PRO A 391 -25.05 5.88 26.17
C PRO A 391 -25.61 5.79 27.59
N THR A 392 -26.97 5.65 27.75
CA THR A 392 -27.57 5.50 29.06
C THR A 392 -27.67 4.07 29.56
N GLN A 393 -27.17 3.07 28.78
CA GLN A 393 -27.23 1.67 29.14
C GLN A 393 -25.97 1.16 29.83
N ASP A 394 -26.17 0.16 30.78
CA ASP A 394 -25.01 -0.62 31.30
C ASP A 394 -24.43 -1.47 30.17
N PRO A 395 -23.11 -1.55 30.02
CA PRO A 395 -22.49 -2.45 29.05
C PRO A 395 -22.77 -3.94 29.25
N TYR A 396 -23.21 -4.34 30.47
CA TYR A 396 -23.38 -5.73 30.87
C TYR A 396 -24.74 -6.01 31.48
N TRP A 397 -25.24 -7.22 31.26
CA TRP A 397 -26.33 -7.73 32.05
C TRP A 397 -25.87 -7.93 33.49
N ARG A 398 -26.68 -7.44 34.47
CA ARG A 398 -26.36 -7.58 35.88
C ARG A 398 -27.37 -8.50 36.58
N LYS A 399 -26.83 -9.32 37.51
CA LYS A 399 -27.64 -10.02 38.52
C LYS A 399 -28.00 -9.06 39.63
N PRO A 400 -28.97 -9.46 40.52
CA PRO A 400 -29.38 -8.62 41.69
C PRO A 400 -28.20 -8.29 42.64
N ASP A 401 -27.17 -9.10 42.68
CA ASP A 401 -25.95 -8.88 43.49
C ASP A 401 -24.90 -7.96 42.79
N GLY A 402 -25.22 -7.42 41.61
CA GLY A 402 -24.35 -6.54 40.84
C GLY A 402 -23.32 -7.29 39.97
N SER A 403 -23.16 -8.60 40.07
CA SER A 403 -22.26 -9.38 39.20
C SER A 403 -22.79 -9.51 37.79
N ILE A 404 -21.90 -9.79 36.81
CA ILE A 404 -22.29 -9.97 35.41
C ILE A 404 -23.11 -11.26 35.26
N ASP A 405 -24.22 -11.16 34.54
CA ASP A 405 -25.07 -12.31 34.19
C ASP A 405 -24.67 -12.89 32.83
N TYR A 406 -23.76 -13.83 32.82
CA TYR A 406 -23.29 -14.50 31.60
C TYR A 406 -24.32 -15.42 30.95
N SER A 407 -25.48 -15.69 31.58
CA SER A 407 -26.51 -16.53 30.98
C SER A 407 -27.24 -15.83 29.83
N THR A 408 -27.20 -14.50 29.78
CA THR A 408 -27.86 -13.69 28.77
C THR A 408 -26.83 -13.06 27.85
N THR A 409 -26.86 -13.37 26.56
CA THR A 409 -25.98 -12.86 25.51
C THR A 409 -24.50 -12.73 25.95
N ASN A 410 -23.97 -13.81 26.52
CA ASN A 410 -22.57 -13.88 27.02
C ASN A 410 -22.20 -12.76 28.02
N GLY A 411 -23.20 -12.21 28.71
CA GLY A 411 -23.02 -11.15 29.72
C GLY A 411 -23.08 -9.73 29.13
N TYR A 412 -23.07 -9.54 27.83
CA TYR A 412 -23.18 -8.23 27.20
C TYR A 412 -24.62 -7.79 27.10
N TRP A 413 -24.88 -6.55 27.53
CA TRP A 413 -26.22 -6.00 27.41
C TRP A 413 -26.60 -5.80 25.93
N ASN A 414 -27.82 -6.22 25.57
CA ASN A 414 -28.36 -6.09 24.22
C ASN A 414 -29.85 -5.78 24.29
N TYR A 415 -30.39 -5.11 23.28
CA TYR A 415 -31.84 -4.92 23.16
C TYR A 415 -32.57 -6.25 22.91
N GLY A 416 -33.61 -6.47 23.64
CA GLY A 416 -34.46 -7.67 23.55
C GLY A 416 -35.41 -7.82 24.75
N ASN A 417 -36.16 -8.92 24.77
CA ASN A 417 -37.09 -9.24 25.82
C ASN A 417 -36.67 -10.52 26.55
N GLY A 418 -36.91 -10.59 27.86
CA GLY A 418 -36.55 -11.75 28.68
C GLY A 418 -35.11 -11.75 29.16
N ARG A 419 -34.67 -12.86 29.75
CA ARG A 419 -33.30 -13.10 30.23
C ARG A 419 -32.91 -14.58 30.09
N GLY A 420 -31.61 -14.86 30.10
CA GLY A 420 -31.10 -16.22 30.00
C GLY A 420 -31.55 -16.92 28.73
N GLU A 421 -32.07 -18.13 28.86
CA GLU A 421 -32.55 -18.94 27.73
C GLU A 421 -33.81 -18.40 27.07
N GLU A 422 -34.58 -17.59 27.79
CA GLU A 422 -35.82 -16.96 27.31
C GLU A 422 -35.58 -15.62 26.62
N PHE A 423 -34.31 -15.18 26.52
CA PHE A 423 -33.98 -13.92 25.88
C PHE A 423 -34.24 -13.99 24.38
N THR A 424 -35.09 -13.07 23.90
CA THR A 424 -35.36 -12.88 22.47
C THR A 424 -34.75 -11.57 22.03
N PRO A 425 -33.66 -11.62 21.22
CA PRO A 425 -32.96 -10.43 20.71
C PRO A 425 -33.86 -9.58 19.83
N ASN A 426 -33.70 -8.26 19.92
CA ASN A 426 -34.28 -7.34 18.97
C ASN A 426 -33.33 -7.18 17.77
N ILE A 427 -33.53 -7.98 16.73
CA ILE A 427 -32.70 -8.03 15.53
C ILE A 427 -32.71 -6.73 14.71
N LEU A 428 -33.73 -5.88 14.85
CA LEU A 428 -33.85 -4.59 14.17
C LEU A 428 -32.76 -3.60 14.63
N VAL A 429 -32.34 -3.72 15.90
CA VAL A 429 -31.30 -2.86 16.47
C VAL A 429 -29.92 -3.43 16.26
N GLY A 430 -29.81 -4.75 16.19
CA GLY A 430 -28.52 -5.47 16.12
C GLY A 430 -27.79 -5.54 17.48
N PRO A 431 -26.61 -6.16 17.53
CA PRO A 431 -25.84 -6.39 18.75
C PRO A 431 -25.32 -5.09 19.36
N SER A 432 -25.06 -5.09 20.68
CA SER A 432 -24.30 -4.02 21.32
C SER A 432 -22.84 -4.00 20.85
N PRO A 433 -22.14 -2.84 21.02
CA PRO A 433 -20.74 -2.74 20.58
C PRO A 433 -19.83 -3.82 21.17
N LEU A 434 -20.02 -4.18 22.46
CA LEU A 434 -19.21 -5.21 23.10
C LEU A 434 -19.58 -6.62 22.64
N SER A 435 -20.87 -6.92 22.45
CA SER A 435 -21.30 -8.20 21.89
C SER A 435 -20.75 -8.37 20.47
N GLN A 436 -20.83 -7.34 19.63
CA GLN A 436 -20.26 -7.36 18.28
C GLN A 436 -18.74 -7.58 18.28
N LEU A 437 -18.03 -6.92 19.20
CA LEU A 437 -16.57 -6.96 19.29
C LEU A 437 -16.05 -8.31 19.79
N TYR A 438 -16.71 -8.91 20.81
CA TYR A 438 -16.16 -10.09 21.50
C TYR A 438 -16.84 -11.40 21.16
N ASP A 439 -18.07 -11.37 20.66
CA ASP A 439 -18.78 -12.58 20.26
C ASP A 439 -18.49 -13.00 18.81
N GLY A 440 -18.05 -12.06 17.98
CA GLY A 440 -17.51 -12.37 16.66
C GLY A 440 -16.16 -13.07 16.78
N ILE A 441 -15.88 -13.97 15.86
CA ILE A 441 -14.59 -14.64 15.70
C ILE A 441 -14.13 -14.39 14.27
N SER A 442 -12.95 -13.82 14.12
CA SER A 442 -12.36 -13.64 12.79
C SER A 442 -10.84 -13.62 12.91
N ASP A 443 -10.22 -14.69 12.48
CA ASP A 443 -8.77 -14.80 12.44
C ASP A 443 -8.28 -15.45 11.15
N ALA A 444 -7.03 -15.21 10.80
CA ALA A 444 -6.38 -15.85 9.68
C ALA A 444 -4.88 -16.11 9.94
N HIS A 445 -4.43 -17.25 9.49
CA HIS A 445 -3.02 -17.63 9.40
C HIS A 445 -2.63 -17.64 7.93
N SER A 446 -1.59 -16.91 7.57
CA SER A 446 -1.10 -16.90 6.20
C SER A 446 0.37 -17.24 6.15
N THR A 447 0.74 -18.10 5.23
CA THR A 447 2.13 -18.42 4.90
C THR A 447 2.38 -18.04 3.45
N ARG A 448 3.43 -17.26 3.20
CA ARG A 448 3.82 -16.90 1.84
C ARG A 448 5.30 -17.18 1.62
N PHE A 449 5.57 -17.69 0.44
CA PHE A 449 6.92 -17.92 -0.04
C PHE A 449 7.11 -17.21 -1.39
N ILE A 450 8.15 -16.37 -1.48
CA ILE A 450 8.58 -15.76 -2.72
C ILE A 450 10.00 -16.20 -2.99
N GLY A 451 10.22 -16.81 -4.15
CA GLY A 451 11.54 -17.27 -4.56
C GLY A 451 11.89 -16.84 -5.97
N ARG A 452 13.12 -16.42 -6.20
CA ARG A 452 13.69 -16.19 -7.52
C ARG A 452 15.06 -16.82 -7.60
N ILE A 453 15.30 -17.49 -8.72
CA ILE A 453 16.62 -17.98 -9.12
C ILE A 453 16.86 -17.43 -10.53
N ALA A 454 17.93 -16.66 -10.70
CA ALA A 454 18.37 -16.18 -12.00
C ALA A 454 19.79 -16.62 -12.27
N VAL A 455 20.05 -16.96 -13.52
CA VAL A 455 21.37 -17.32 -14.05
C VAL A 455 21.71 -16.30 -15.14
N ASP A 456 22.81 -15.62 -14.97
CA ASP A 456 23.35 -14.65 -15.92
C ASP A 456 24.71 -15.13 -16.44
N TYR A 457 24.83 -15.22 -17.76
CA TYR A 457 26.05 -15.67 -18.42
C TYR A 457 26.54 -14.67 -19.45
N LYS A 458 27.74 -14.13 -19.24
CA LYS A 458 28.47 -13.32 -20.22
C LYS A 458 29.28 -14.23 -21.12
N VAL A 459 29.14 -14.05 -22.42
CA VAL A 459 29.82 -14.92 -23.39
C VAL A 459 31.35 -14.65 -23.37
N HIS A 460 32.14 -15.69 -23.11
CA HIS A 460 33.60 -15.58 -23.12
C HIS A 460 34.11 -15.15 -24.47
N GLY A 461 34.95 -14.11 -24.49
CA GLY A 461 35.52 -13.54 -25.73
C GLY A 461 34.54 -12.68 -26.55
N PHE A 462 33.26 -12.57 -26.09
CA PHE A 462 32.26 -11.67 -26.66
C PHE A 462 31.42 -11.07 -25.53
N GLU A 463 32.06 -10.37 -24.65
CA GLU A 463 31.56 -9.87 -23.37
C GLU A 463 30.38 -8.92 -23.51
N ALA A 464 30.19 -8.32 -24.68
CA ALA A 464 29.04 -7.49 -25.01
C ALA A 464 27.71 -8.28 -24.99
N LEU A 465 27.76 -9.59 -25.22
CA LEU A 465 26.58 -10.44 -25.25
C LEU A 465 26.42 -11.23 -23.95
N ARG A 466 25.24 -11.15 -23.36
CA ARG A 466 24.88 -11.91 -22.17
C ARG A 466 23.51 -12.55 -22.31
N PHE A 467 23.33 -13.68 -21.65
CA PHE A 467 22.07 -14.39 -21.55
C PHE A 467 21.62 -14.46 -20.10
N ASN A 468 20.36 -14.22 -19.88
CA ASN A 468 19.75 -14.35 -18.55
C ASN A 468 18.54 -15.29 -18.62
N VAL A 469 18.47 -16.22 -17.70
CA VAL A 469 17.30 -17.08 -17.49
C VAL A 469 16.93 -17.01 -16.02
N SER A 470 15.68 -16.70 -15.74
CA SER A 470 15.19 -16.62 -14.37
C SER A 470 13.86 -17.32 -14.19
N THR A 471 13.67 -17.92 -13.02
CA THR A 471 12.38 -18.45 -12.57
C THR A 471 11.96 -17.79 -11.28
N GLY A 472 10.67 -17.50 -11.17
CA GLY A 472 10.05 -16.89 -9.99
C GLY A 472 8.85 -17.70 -9.51
N LEU A 473 8.65 -17.73 -8.21
CA LEU A 473 7.49 -18.34 -7.56
C LEU A 473 6.98 -17.40 -6.47
N ASP A 474 5.68 -17.12 -6.49
CA ASP A 474 4.95 -16.47 -5.40
C ASP A 474 3.81 -17.41 -4.98
N LEU A 475 3.89 -17.97 -3.78
CA LEU A 475 2.96 -18.95 -3.23
C LEU A 475 2.42 -18.45 -1.91
N THR A 476 1.10 -18.30 -1.81
CA THR A 476 0.40 -17.91 -0.57
C THR A 476 -0.62 -18.98 -0.20
N VAL A 477 -0.59 -19.40 1.06
CA VAL A 477 -1.59 -20.28 1.67
C VAL A 477 -2.17 -19.54 2.86
N THR A 478 -3.50 -19.45 2.92
CA THR A 478 -4.21 -18.81 4.03
C THR A 478 -5.29 -19.76 4.57
N ASP A 479 -5.21 -20.01 5.87
CA ASP A 479 -6.27 -20.62 6.65
C ASP A 479 -7.01 -19.52 7.43
N SER A 480 -8.33 -19.43 7.28
CA SER A 480 -9.15 -18.45 7.99
C SER A 480 -10.26 -19.12 8.80
N TYR A 481 -10.61 -18.48 9.89
CA TYR A 481 -11.66 -18.90 10.77
C TYR A 481 -12.55 -17.71 11.08
N ASN A 482 -13.80 -17.74 10.62
CA ASN A 482 -14.78 -16.68 10.80
C ASN A 482 -16.06 -17.25 11.40
N GLY A 483 -16.66 -16.57 12.37
CA GLY A 483 -17.88 -17.08 12.97
C GLY A 483 -18.39 -16.27 14.12
N VAL A 484 -19.39 -16.83 14.80
CA VAL A 484 -20.02 -16.23 15.99
C VAL A 484 -20.11 -17.25 17.10
N ARG A 485 -19.90 -16.80 18.33
CA ARG A 485 -19.90 -17.66 19.52
C ARG A 485 -21.33 -18.09 19.88
N PRO A 486 -21.52 -19.32 20.39
CA PRO A 486 -22.79 -19.73 21.01
C PRO A 486 -23.14 -18.77 22.16
N GLY A 487 -24.42 -18.58 22.39
CA GLY A 487 -24.95 -17.69 23.45
C GLY A 487 -24.92 -16.20 23.05
N SER A 488 -24.47 -15.84 21.90
CA SER A 488 -24.37 -14.46 21.44
C SER A 488 -25.65 -13.95 20.75
N PHE A 489 -25.81 -12.64 20.72
CA PHE A 489 -26.82 -11.97 19.92
C PHE A 489 -26.75 -12.34 18.44
N GLN A 490 -25.53 -12.34 17.88
CA GLN A 490 -25.30 -12.67 16.47
C GLN A 490 -25.63 -14.13 16.16
N ALA A 491 -25.39 -15.07 17.08
CA ALA A 491 -25.78 -16.46 16.89
C ALA A 491 -27.28 -16.59 16.67
N TYR A 492 -28.11 -15.81 17.40
CA TYR A 492 -29.55 -15.78 17.18
C TYR A 492 -29.89 -15.19 15.81
N ALA A 493 -29.29 -14.06 15.43
CA ALA A 493 -29.56 -13.42 14.15
C ALA A 493 -29.24 -14.35 12.96
N ASP A 494 -28.13 -15.13 13.07
CA ASP A 494 -27.67 -16.04 12.01
C ASP A 494 -28.43 -17.38 11.98
N THR A 495 -28.90 -17.89 13.11
CA THR A 495 -29.45 -19.23 13.23
C THR A 495 -30.87 -19.27 13.82
N GLY A 496 -31.38 -18.15 14.33
CA GLY A 496 -32.64 -18.09 15.10
C GLY A 496 -32.54 -18.72 16.49
N ASN A 497 -31.34 -19.02 16.98
CA ASN A 497 -31.12 -19.65 18.26
C ASN A 497 -29.82 -19.19 18.91
N LEU A 498 -29.87 -18.59 20.10
CA LEU A 498 -28.71 -18.12 20.85
C LEU A 498 -27.67 -19.22 21.16
N ARG A 499 -28.13 -20.44 21.33
CA ARG A 499 -27.25 -21.56 21.71
C ARG A 499 -26.43 -22.11 20.56
N ILE A 500 -26.85 -21.84 19.32
CA ILE A 500 -26.23 -22.35 18.12
C ILE A 500 -25.33 -21.24 17.54
N GLY A 501 -24.04 -21.27 17.81
CA GLY A 501 -23.09 -20.48 17.06
C GLY A 501 -22.78 -21.14 15.71
N GLN A 502 -22.09 -20.43 14.86
CA GLN A 502 -21.58 -20.98 13.61
C GLN A 502 -20.15 -20.50 13.34
N HIS A 503 -19.41 -21.27 12.59
CA HIS A 503 -18.11 -20.85 12.11
C HIS A 503 -17.83 -21.38 10.71
N THR A 504 -17.07 -20.61 9.95
CA THR A 504 -16.60 -20.95 8.62
C THR A 504 -15.11 -21.14 8.66
N LYS A 505 -14.63 -22.29 8.20
CA LYS A 505 -13.22 -22.55 7.93
C LYS A 505 -12.96 -22.29 6.45
N GLY A 506 -12.11 -21.32 6.18
CA GLY A 506 -11.67 -20.99 4.84
C GLY A 506 -10.25 -21.49 4.60
N TYR A 507 -10.01 -22.00 3.42
CA TYR A 507 -8.68 -22.32 2.93
C TYR A 507 -8.48 -21.66 1.57
N ASN A 508 -7.45 -20.86 1.42
CA ASN A 508 -7.14 -20.12 0.20
C ASN A 508 -5.70 -20.41 -0.24
N LEU A 509 -5.54 -20.76 -1.51
CA LEU A 509 -4.25 -21.01 -2.14
C LEU A 509 -4.11 -20.10 -3.35
N SER A 510 -3.08 -19.25 -3.37
CA SER A 510 -2.68 -18.44 -4.50
C SER A 510 -1.26 -18.78 -4.92
N ARG A 511 -1.05 -19.01 -6.21
CA ARG A 511 0.26 -19.34 -6.78
C ARG A 511 0.48 -18.59 -8.08
N SER A 512 1.58 -17.84 -8.17
CA SER A 512 2.08 -17.25 -9.41
C SER A 512 3.45 -17.83 -9.73
N GLN A 513 3.62 -18.36 -10.92
CA GLN A 513 4.88 -18.88 -11.45
C GLN A 513 5.33 -18.04 -12.62
N LEU A 514 6.62 -17.75 -12.68
CA LEU A 514 7.25 -16.94 -13.73
C LEU A 514 8.45 -17.69 -14.29
N LEU A 515 8.59 -17.69 -15.61
CA LEU A 515 9.82 -18.05 -16.31
C LEU A 515 10.15 -16.94 -17.29
N GLU A 516 11.37 -16.44 -17.24
CA GLU A 516 11.87 -15.40 -18.13
C GLU A 516 13.21 -15.82 -18.71
N ALA A 517 13.41 -15.51 -19.99
CA ALA A 517 14.67 -15.70 -20.66
C ALA A 517 14.92 -14.52 -21.61
N TYR A 518 16.09 -13.90 -21.53
CA TYR A 518 16.44 -12.82 -22.44
C TYR A 518 17.93 -12.84 -22.81
N ALA A 519 18.21 -12.29 -23.98
CA ALA A 519 19.54 -11.94 -24.42
C ALA A 519 19.69 -10.43 -24.38
N ASN A 520 20.85 -9.97 -23.94
CA ASN A 520 21.22 -8.56 -23.92
C ASN A 520 22.58 -8.39 -24.59
N TYR A 521 22.66 -7.47 -25.55
CA TYR A 521 23.88 -7.03 -26.19
C TYR A 521 24.13 -5.57 -25.85
N ASN A 522 25.24 -5.27 -25.18
CA ASN A 522 25.64 -3.91 -24.85
C ASN A 522 27.08 -3.66 -25.26
N GLU A 523 27.28 -2.70 -26.17
CA GLU A 523 28.58 -2.35 -26.72
C GLU A 523 28.73 -0.83 -26.88
N THR A 524 29.92 -0.33 -26.59
CA THR A 524 30.26 1.08 -26.74
C THR A 524 31.41 1.22 -27.73
N TRP A 525 31.18 1.99 -28.79
CA TRP A 525 32.21 2.29 -29.77
C TRP A 525 32.30 3.81 -30.03
N GLY A 526 33.40 4.39 -29.58
CA GLY A 526 33.60 5.84 -29.62
C GLY A 526 32.56 6.57 -28.77
N VAL A 527 31.79 7.44 -29.40
CA VAL A 527 30.72 8.19 -28.73
C VAL A 527 29.35 7.49 -28.73
N HIS A 528 29.25 6.30 -29.28
CA HIS A 528 28.04 5.55 -29.49
C HIS A 528 27.95 4.41 -28.49
N ASN A 529 26.85 4.31 -27.77
CA ASN A 529 26.51 3.14 -26.97
C ASN A 529 25.19 2.54 -27.47
N LEU A 530 25.18 1.23 -27.69
CA LEU A 530 24.00 0.47 -28.10
C LEU A 530 23.71 -0.65 -27.09
N ASP A 531 22.53 -0.65 -26.54
CA ASP A 531 21.99 -1.71 -25.68
C ASP A 531 20.74 -2.31 -26.32
N LEU A 532 20.84 -3.58 -26.73
CA LEU A 532 19.76 -4.35 -27.32
C LEU A 532 19.33 -5.44 -26.36
N LEU A 533 18.05 -5.57 -26.16
CA LEU A 533 17.46 -6.63 -25.35
C LEU A 533 16.32 -7.31 -26.11
N ALA A 534 16.31 -8.64 -26.14
CA ALA A 534 15.21 -9.44 -26.66
C ALA A 534 14.90 -10.58 -25.70
N GLY A 535 13.63 -10.80 -25.39
CA GLY A 535 13.24 -11.74 -24.35
C GLY A 535 11.88 -12.36 -24.53
N TYR A 536 11.68 -13.41 -23.74
CA TYR A 536 10.48 -14.21 -23.60
C TYR A 536 10.10 -14.29 -22.13
N SER A 537 8.80 -14.26 -21.83
CA SER A 537 8.26 -14.46 -20.49
C SER A 537 7.03 -15.37 -20.55
N TRP A 538 6.95 -16.29 -19.62
CA TRP A 538 5.77 -17.12 -19.37
C TRP A 538 5.34 -16.98 -17.92
N GLN A 539 4.05 -16.81 -17.69
CA GLN A 539 3.46 -16.73 -16.36
C GLN A 539 2.22 -17.60 -16.26
N ASN A 540 2.08 -18.27 -15.12
CA ASN A 540 0.89 -18.99 -14.70
C ASN A 540 0.40 -18.48 -13.37
N ASN A 541 -0.86 -18.08 -13.29
CA ASN A 541 -1.53 -17.71 -12.05
C ASN A 541 -2.62 -18.73 -11.75
N TYR A 542 -2.60 -19.29 -10.56
CA TYR A 542 -3.55 -20.27 -10.06
C TYR A 542 -4.09 -19.80 -8.72
N TRP A 543 -5.40 -19.86 -8.57
CA TRP A 543 -6.09 -19.55 -7.33
C TRP A 543 -7.13 -20.63 -7.04
N ALA A 544 -7.19 -21.07 -5.77
CA ALA A 544 -8.16 -22.02 -5.30
C ALA A 544 -8.62 -21.66 -3.89
N ASN A 545 -9.93 -21.75 -3.66
CA ASN A 545 -10.47 -21.57 -2.32
C ASN A 545 -11.52 -22.64 -1.99
N ARG A 546 -11.72 -22.82 -0.70
CA ARG A 546 -12.76 -23.65 -0.13
C ARG A 546 -13.20 -23.06 1.20
N ASN A 547 -14.51 -22.82 1.34
CA ASN A 547 -15.11 -22.36 2.58
C ASN A 547 -16.14 -23.39 3.04
N ILE A 548 -16.05 -23.82 4.30
CA ILE A 548 -16.99 -24.77 4.88
C ILE A 548 -17.52 -24.16 6.18
N THR A 549 -18.84 -24.00 6.26
CA THR A 549 -19.51 -23.48 7.45
C THR A 549 -20.06 -24.64 8.29
N TYR A 550 -19.82 -24.56 9.60
CA TYR A 550 -20.25 -25.53 10.60
C TYR A 550 -21.10 -24.87 11.67
N TYR A 551 -21.97 -25.64 12.31
CA TYR A 551 -22.57 -25.24 13.57
C TYR A 551 -21.60 -25.46 14.73
N ASN A 552 -21.38 -24.44 15.56
CA ASN A 552 -20.38 -24.49 16.64
C ASN A 552 -20.66 -25.56 17.70
N VAL A 553 -21.95 -25.90 17.95
CA VAL A 553 -22.35 -26.83 19.00
C VAL A 553 -22.14 -28.28 18.57
N THR A 554 -22.48 -28.60 17.31
CA THR A 554 -22.52 -29.98 16.81
C THR A 554 -21.39 -30.29 15.85
N ASN A 555 -20.68 -29.28 15.32
CA ASN A 555 -19.74 -29.38 14.20
C ASN A 555 -20.39 -30.04 12.95
N GLU A 556 -21.69 -29.97 12.82
CA GLU A 556 -22.37 -30.38 11.60
C GLU A 556 -22.15 -29.33 10.51
N ILE A 557 -21.94 -29.82 9.29
CA ILE A 557 -21.78 -28.93 8.12
C ILE A 557 -23.12 -28.23 7.86
N LYS A 558 -23.09 -26.89 7.82
CA LYS A 558 -24.24 -26.10 7.39
C LYS A 558 -24.36 -26.23 5.87
N LEU A 559 -25.46 -26.83 5.43
CA LEU A 559 -25.76 -26.97 4.00
C LEU A 559 -26.87 -25.99 3.62
N GLU A 560 -26.68 -25.33 2.48
CA GLU A 560 -27.73 -24.55 1.86
C GLU A 560 -28.69 -25.47 1.07
N PRO A 561 -29.93 -25.05 0.79
CA PRO A 561 -30.87 -25.85 0.03
C PRO A 561 -30.27 -26.34 -1.31
N GLY A 562 -30.32 -27.63 -1.53
CA GLY A 562 -29.78 -28.27 -2.75
C GLY A 562 -28.30 -28.60 -2.71
N GLU A 563 -27.59 -28.32 -1.62
CA GLU A 563 -26.21 -28.73 -1.43
C GLU A 563 -26.09 -30.10 -0.76
N THR A 564 -25.00 -30.78 -1.01
CA THR A 564 -24.58 -32.00 -0.32
C THR A 564 -23.27 -31.76 0.40
N ALA A 565 -22.96 -32.59 1.41
CA ALA A 565 -21.66 -32.48 2.08
C ALA A 565 -20.49 -32.57 1.08
N ASP A 566 -20.60 -33.46 0.09
CA ASP A 566 -19.56 -33.62 -0.94
C ASP A 566 -19.39 -32.35 -1.79
N SER A 567 -20.49 -31.64 -2.13
CA SER A 567 -20.41 -30.41 -2.91
C SER A 567 -19.69 -29.28 -2.16
N ARG A 568 -19.79 -29.26 -0.83
CA ARG A 568 -19.08 -28.30 0.03
C ARG A 568 -17.59 -28.53 0.10
N TYR A 569 -17.11 -29.73 -0.15
CA TYR A 569 -15.67 -30.04 -0.19
C TYR A 569 -15.04 -29.74 -1.55
N LEU A 570 -15.82 -29.34 -2.55
CA LEU A 570 -15.28 -28.95 -3.84
C LEU A 570 -14.53 -27.62 -3.76
N TRP A 571 -13.37 -27.59 -4.39
CA TRP A 571 -12.57 -26.38 -4.52
C TRP A 571 -13.11 -25.51 -5.65
N TYR A 572 -13.29 -24.23 -5.38
CA TYR A 572 -13.40 -23.24 -6.43
C TYR A 572 -11.99 -22.93 -6.96
N ARG A 573 -11.77 -23.07 -8.26
CA ARG A 573 -10.44 -22.95 -8.86
C ARG A 573 -10.50 -22.05 -10.08
N ASN A 574 -9.50 -21.16 -10.19
CA ASN A 574 -9.24 -20.33 -11.35
C ASN A 574 -7.78 -20.45 -11.76
N GLU A 575 -7.54 -20.42 -13.05
CA GLU A 575 -6.21 -20.48 -13.61
C GLU A 575 -6.12 -19.66 -14.88
N ASN A 576 -5.05 -18.89 -15.03
CA ASN A 576 -4.76 -18.16 -16.25
C ASN A 576 -3.27 -18.21 -16.59
N TYR A 577 -3.00 -18.05 -17.89
CA TYR A 577 -1.67 -18.06 -18.46
C TYR A 577 -1.43 -16.79 -19.25
N MET A 578 -0.19 -16.30 -19.21
CA MET A 578 0.29 -15.22 -20.05
C MET A 578 1.63 -15.59 -20.67
N VAL A 579 1.76 -15.37 -21.98
CA VAL A 579 2.99 -15.55 -22.75
C VAL A 579 3.34 -14.23 -23.39
N SER A 580 4.60 -13.82 -23.31
CA SER A 580 5.04 -12.53 -23.80
C SER A 580 6.36 -12.62 -24.56
N PHE A 581 6.47 -11.82 -25.64
CA PHE A 581 7.70 -11.55 -26.36
C PHE A 581 7.98 -10.06 -26.29
N TYR A 582 9.21 -9.67 -26.00
CA TYR A 582 9.57 -8.27 -25.86
C TYR A 582 10.97 -7.97 -26.38
N GLY A 583 11.16 -6.72 -26.81
CA GLY A 583 12.44 -6.21 -27.22
C GLY A 583 12.60 -4.74 -26.86
N ARG A 584 13.83 -4.34 -26.56
CA ARG A 584 14.20 -2.95 -26.27
C ARG A 584 15.49 -2.60 -26.98
N VAL A 585 15.52 -1.41 -27.53
CA VAL A 585 16.70 -0.78 -28.11
C VAL A 585 16.95 0.51 -27.34
N ASN A 586 18.09 0.62 -26.67
CA ASN A 586 18.59 1.89 -26.15
C ASN A 586 19.83 2.27 -26.98
N TYR A 587 19.83 3.50 -27.51
CA TYR A 587 20.94 4.02 -28.27
C TYR A 587 21.28 5.41 -27.76
N SER A 588 22.50 5.59 -27.29
CA SER A 588 23.00 6.90 -26.88
C SER A 588 24.16 7.37 -27.72
N ILE A 589 24.21 8.68 -27.97
CA ILE A 589 25.27 9.37 -28.67
C ILE A 589 25.94 10.36 -27.70
N ASP A 590 27.18 10.08 -27.31
CA ASP A 590 27.98 10.91 -26.39
C ASP A 590 27.25 11.20 -25.06
N SER A 591 26.36 10.27 -24.61
CA SER A 591 25.44 10.45 -23.48
C SER A 591 24.60 11.74 -23.54
N ARG A 592 24.61 12.46 -24.68
CA ARG A 592 23.83 13.69 -24.91
C ARG A 592 22.47 13.43 -25.49
N TYR A 593 22.38 12.52 -26.46
CA TYR A 593 21.12 12.15 -27.12
C TYR A 593 20.86 10.67 -26.87
N VAL A 594 19.79 10.37 -26.16
CA VAL A 594 19.44 9.01 -25.82
C VAL A 594 18.08 8.66 -26.41
N PHE A 595 18.02 7.57 -27.14
CA PHE A 595 16.80 7.04 -27.75
C PHE A 595 16.48 5.68 -27.16
N THR A 596 15.25 5.49 -26.73
CA THR A 596 14.73 4.20 -26.26
C THR A 596 13.53 3.82 -27.10
N PHE A 597 13.53 2.61 -27.63
CA PHE A 597 12.38 2.01 -28.26
C PHE A 597 12.11 0.65 -27.64
N THR A 598 10.87 0.39 -27.21
CA THR A 598 10.43 -0.88 -26.63
C THR A 598 9.19 -1.37 -27.35
N ALA A 599 9.14 -2.66 -27.66
CA ALA A 599 7.97 -3.32 -28.20
C ALA A 599 7.70 -4.61 -27.40
N ARG A 600 6.43 -4.84 -27.02
CA ARG A 600 6.00 -6.04 -26.32
C ARG A 600 4.70 -6.56 -26.86
N GLY A 601 4.62 -7.87 -27.06
CA GLY A 601 3.40 -8.61 -27.39
C GLY A 601 3.04 -9.54 -26.25
N ASP A 602 1.84 -9.39 -25.69
CA ASP A 602 1.32 -10.21 -24.60
C ASP A 602 0.12 -11.04 -25.07
N GLY A 603 0.15 -12.36 -24.87
CA GLY A 603 -0.94 -13.27 -25.13
C GLY A 603 -1.52 -13.83 -23.84
N SER A 604 -2.81 -13.57 -23.56
CA SER A 604 -3.47 -14.00 -22.33
C SER A 604 -4.60 -15.00 -22.58
N SER A 605 -4.70 -16.00 -21.71
CA SER A 605 -5.80 -16.99 -21.74
C SER A 605 -7.15 -16.44 -21.28
N LYS A 606 -7.19 -15.23 -20.71
CA LYS A 606 -8.44 -14.57 -20.30
C LYS A 606 -9.32 -14.15 -21.48
N PHE A 607 -8.73 -14.07 -22.69
CA PHE A 607 -9.40 -13.63 -23.89
C PHE A 607 -9.68 -14.76 -24.89
N ALA A 608 -10.69 -14.60 -25.71
CA ALA A 608 -10.94 -15.46 -26.84
C ALA A 608 -9.75 -15.48 -27.83
N LYS A 609 -9.60 -16.56 -28.60
CA LYS A 609 -8.44 -16.77 -29.48
C LYS A 609 -8.18 -15.59 -30.44
N ALA A 610 -9.23 -14.93 -30.96
CA ALA A 610 -9.12 -13.81 -31.87
C ALA A 610 -8.58 -12.51 -31.22
N HIS A 611 -8.77 -12.33 -29.90
CA HIS A 611 -8.43 -11.10 -29.15
C HIS A 611 -7.35 -11.32 -28.09
N ARG A 612 -6.71 -12.49 -28.10
CA ARG A 612 -5.76 -12.94 -27.08
C ARG A 612 -4.50 -12.09 -27.02
N TRP A 613 -4.00 -11.64 -28.17
CA TRP A 613 -2.76 -10.91 -28.29
C TRP A 613 -2.97 -9.40 -28.27
N GLY A 614 -2.27 -8.73 -27.33
CA GLY A 614 -2.11 -7.28 -27.28
C GLY A 614 -0.70 -6.90 -27.71
N PHE A 615 -0.54 -5.78 -28.41
CA PHE A 615 0.75 -5.23 -28.83
C PHE A 615 0.94 -3.84 -28.22
N PHE A 616 2.06 -3.64 -27.51
CA PHE A 616 2.33 -2.48 -26.68
C PHE A 616 3.68 -1.86 -27.03
N PRO A 617 3.71 -0.94 -28.01
CA PRO A 617 4.94 -0.21 -28.39
C PRO A 617 5.14 1.00 -27.51
N SER A 618 6.42 1.41 -27.34
CA SER A 618 6.79 2.69 -26.73
C SER A 618 8.05 3.26 -27.34
N GLY A 619 8.16 4.59 -27.33
CA GLY A 619 9.33 5.33 -27.75
C GLY A 619 9.62 6.46 -26.79
N ALA A 620 10.92 6.72 -26.54
CA ALA A 620 11.35 7.84 -25.73
C ALA A 620 12.65 8.44 -26.25
N PHE A 621 12.80 9.72 -25.98
CA PHE A 621 13.96 10.52 -26.33
C PHE A 621 14.39 11.36 -25.13
N ALA A 622 15.69 11.40 -24.84
CA ALA A 622 16.24 12.32 -23.87
C ALA A 622 17.40 13.13 -24.48
N TRP A 623 17.41 14.42 -24.13
CA TRP A 623 18.47 15.35 -24.53
C TRP A 623 19.12 15.96 -23.29
N ASN A 624 20.39 15.59 -23.04
CA ASN A 624 21.19 16.12 -21.96
C ASN A 624 21.77 17.49 -22.38
N ILE A 625 20.96 18.54 -22.26
CA ILE A 625 21.27 19.91 -22.73
C ILE A 625 22.51 20.47 -22.00
N ALA A 626 22.67 20.15 -20.72
CA ALA A 626 23.84 20.65 -19.95
C ALA A 626 25.16 20.20 -20.50
N GLN A 627 25.24 19.08 -21.25
CA GLN A 627 26.46 18.57 -21.87
C GLN A 627 26.81 19.28 -23.18
N GLU A 628 25.92 20.13 -23.71
CA GLU A 628 26.15 20.85 -24.93
C GLU A 628 27.22 21.92 -24.77
N PRO A 629 28.09 22.15 -25.82
CA PRO A 629 29.16 23.12 -25.73
C PRO A 629 28.73 24.54 -25.37
N PHE A 630 27.54 24.96 -25.84
CA PHE A 630 26.97 26.28 -25.53
C PHE A 630 26.50 26.44 -24.09
N MET A 631 26.27 25.34 -23.35
CA MET A 631 25.87 25.34 -21.94
C MET A 631 27.07 25.39 -20.99
N LYS A 632 28.28 25.07 -21.41
CA LYS A 632 29.50 25.08 -20.58
C LYS A 632 29.81 26.43 -19.94
N GLN A 633 29.27 27.54 -20.49
CA GLN A 633 29.41 28.87 -19.91
C GLN A 633 28.61 29.04 -18.59
N PHE A 634 27.61 28.21 -18.34
CA PHE A 634 26.76 28.30 -17.16
C PHE A 634 27.31 27.43 -16.02
N LYS A 635 28.35 27.92 -15.35
CA LYS A 635 29.12 27.17 -14.32
C LYS A 635 28.27 26.64 -13.14
N ASN A 636 27.14 27.26 -12.86
CA ASN A 636 26.24 26.88 -11.76
C ASN A 636 25.21 25.81 -12.17
N LEU A 637 25.07 25.53 -13.46
CA LEU A 637 24.16 24.50 -13.97
C LEU A 637 24.94 23.19 -14.03
N SER A 638 24.52 22.18 -13.25
CA SER A 638 25.13 20.86 -13.22
C SER A 638 24.37 19.85 -14.10
N ALA A 639 23.06 19.96 -14.19
CA ALA A 639 22.23 19.11 -15.03
C ALA A 639 21.10 19.90 -15.68
N LEU A 640 20.79 19.64 -16.92
CA LEU A 640 19.60 20.08 -17.63
C LEU A 640 19.28 19.05 -18.70
N LYS A 641 18.17 18.32 -18.55
CA LYS A 641 17.78 17.21 -19.41
C LYS A 641 16.32 17.30 -19.78
N LEU A 642 16.05 17.33 -21.07
CA LEU A 642 14.68 17.25 -21.61
C LEU A 642 14.36 15.79 -21.92
N ARG A 643 13.18 15.34 -21.52
CA ARG A 643 12.66 13.99 -21.79
C ARG A 643 11.32 14.06 -22.51
N LEU A 644 11.16 13.27 -23.55
CA LEU A 644 9.92 13.11 -24.32
C LEU A 644 9.61 11.62 -24.42
N SER A 645 8.41 11.21 -24.08
CA SER A 645 8.01 9.81 -24.22
C SER A 645 6.56 9.63 -24.65
N VAL A 646 6.33 8.57 -25.40
CA VAL A 646 5.00 8.06 -25.75
C VAL A 646 5.02 6.54 -25.67
N GLY A 647 3.97 5.94 -25.09
CA GLY A 647 3.91 4.49 -25.01
C GLY A 647 2.50 3.99 -24.74
N MET A 648 2.28 2.75 -25.12
CA MET A 648 1.03 2.03 -24.87
C MET A 648 1.27 0.92 -23.85
N THR A 649 0.31 0.70 -22.97
CA THR A 649 0.24 -0.43 -22.03
C THR A 649 -1.15 -1.03 -22.06
N GLY A 650 -1.28 -2.30 -21.68
CA GLY A 650 -2.55 -2.99 -21.59
C GLY A 650 -3.01 -3.20 -20.16
N GLN A 651 -4.27 -3.61 -19.99
CA GLN A 651 -4.82 -4.04 -18.70
C GLN A 651 -5.78 -5.21 -18.91
N GLN A 652 -5.71 -6.22 -18.04
CA GLN A 652 -6.58 -7.40 -18.05
C GLN A 652 -7.16 -7.76 -16.67
N ASP A 653 -6.75 -7.07 -15.60
CA ASP A 653 -7.07 -7.49 -14.24
C ASP A 653 -8.54 -7.33 -13.86
N GLY A 654 -9.30 -6.47 -14.58
CA GLY A 654 -10.74 -6.36 -14.47
C GLY A 654 -11.55 -7.48 -15.10
N ILE A 655 -10.89 -8.39 -15.84
CA ILE A 655 -11.54 -9.49 -16.52
C ILE A 655 -11.41 -10.75 -15.66
N GLY A 656 -12.54 -11.36 -15.34
CA GLY A 656 -12.56 -12.68 -14.73
C GLY A 656 -12.01 -13.76 -15.67
N ASP A 657 -11.49 -14.84 -15.09
CA ASP A 657 -11.09 -16.00 -15.89
C ASP A 657 -12.31 -16.62 -16.58
N TYR A 658 -12.13 -17.07 -17.83
CA TYR A 658 -13.16 -17.74 -18.63
C TYR A 658 -14.41 -16.92 -19.01
N VAL A 659 -14.43 -15.58 -18.83
CA VAL A 659 -15.63 -14.75 -19.12
C VAL A 659 -15.98 -14.69 -20.60
N HIS A 660 -15.05 -15.01 -21.49
CA HIS A 660 -15.28 -15.12 -22.92
C HIS A 660 -16.00 -16.42 -23.35
N LEU A 661 -16.23 -17.34 -22.39
CA LEU A 661 -16.93 -18.60 -22.61
C LEU A 661 -18.38 -18.51 -22.16
N ALA A 662 -19.28 -19.20 -22.87
CA ALA A 662 -20.65 -19.41 -22.40
C ALA A 662 -20.65 -20.25 -21.12
N ARG A 663 -21.20 -19.70 -20.05
CA ARG A 663 -21.24 -20.33 -18.72
C ARG A 663 -22.64 -20.38 -18.17
N TYR A 664 -22.85 -21.32 -17.27
CA TYR A 664 -24.11 -21.49 -16.55
C TYR A 664 -23.85 -21.40 -15.04
N ASN A 665 -24.71 -20.69 -14.33
CA ASN A 665 -24.80 -20.73 -12.87
C ASN A 665 -25.84 -21.74 -12.46
N MET A 666 -25.53 -22.57 -11.48
CA MET A 666 -26.54 -23.35 -10.78
C MET A 666 -27.13 -22.46 -9.66
N SER A 667 -28.45 -22.28 -9.67
CA SER A 667 -29.11 -21.53 -8.61
C SER A 667 -29.32 -22.45 -7.41
N ASN A 668 -28.84 -22.00 -6.23
CA ASN A 668 -29.16 -22.63 -4.94
C ASN A 668 -30.30 -21.88 -4.23
N ASP A 669 -30.89 -20.88 -4.89
CA ASP A 669 -32.03 -20.12 -4.34
C ASP A 669 -33.30 -20.95 -4.42
N PRO A 670 -33.95 -21.30 -3.30
CA PRO A 670 -35.16 -22.09 -3.26
C PRO A 670 -36.33 -21.47 -4.04
N TYR A 671 -36.30 -20.15 -4.26
CA TYR A 671 -37.28 -19.40 -5.07
C TYR A 671 -37.01 -19.47 -6.56
N ARG A 672 -35.85 -20.00 -6.96
CA ARG A 672 -35.40 -20.17 -8.37
C ARG A 672 -35.22 -21.63 -8.75
N MET A 673 -35.86 -22.54 -8.03
CA MET A 673 -35.88 -23.96 -8.36
C MET A 673 -37.10 -24.30 -9.20
N TYR A 674 -36.95 -25.20 -10.14
CA TYR A 674 -38.12 -25.78 -10.83
C TYR A 674 -38.74 -26.85 -9.99
N ASN A 675 -40.08 -26.79 -9.82
CA ASN A 675 -40.87 -27.88 -9.27
C ASN A 675 -41.14 -28.90 -10.37
N MET A 676 -40.50 -30.04 -10.31
CA MET A 676 -40.64 -31.13 -11.28
C MET A 676 -41.71 -32.13 -10.86
N GLY A 677 -42.71 -31.71 -10.13
CA GLY A 677 -43.82 -32.52 -9.66
C GLY A 677 -43.41 -33.57 -8.64
N THR A 678 -43.48 -34.85 -8.99
CA THR A 678 -43.15 -35.97 -8.09
C THR A 678 -41.67 -36.05 -7.73
N GLU A 679 -40.76 -35.41 -8.50
CA GLU A 679 -39.33 -35.34 -8.24
C GLU A 679 -38.93 -34.18 -7.37
N GLY A 680 -39.89 -33.29 -7.02
CA GLY A 680 -39.66 -32.15 -6.14
C GLY A 680 -38.96 -30.96 -6.83
N PHE A 681 -38.35 -30.11 -6.01
CA PHE A 681 -37.61 -28.92 -6.52
C PHE A 681 -36.23 -29.31 -7.02
N MET A 682 -35.89 -28.93 -8.26
CA MET A 682 -34.59 -29.16 -8.87
C MET A 682 -33.87 -27.82 -9.14
N ASN A 683 -32.56 -27.80 -8.97
CA ASN A 683 -31.72 -26.64 -9.27
C ASN A 683 -31.75 -26.32 -10.75
N MET A 684 -31.93 -25.03 -11.05
CA MET A 684 -31.93 -24.55 -12.42
C MET A 684 -30.54 -24.07 -12.83
N LEU A 685 -30.08 -24.47 -14.00
CA LEU A 685 -28.90 -23.90 -14.66
C LEU A 685 -29.33 -22.62 -15.41
N THR A 686 -28.85 -21.49 -14.94
CA THR A 686 -29.12 -20.19 -15.56
C THR A 686 -27.92 -19.77 -16.39
N PRO A 687 -28.07 -19.57 -17.73
CA PRO A 687 -26.96 -19.08 -18.57
C PRO A 687 -26.57 -17.66 -18.14
N GLN A 688 -25.27 -17.38 -18.20
CA GLN A 688 -24.72 -16.05 -17.95
C GLN A 688 -24.53 -15.27 -19.26
N ALA A 689 -24.75 -13.97 -19.20
CA ALA A 689 -24.34 -13.09 -20.29
C ALA A 689 -22.84 -13.15 -20.49
N TYR A 690 -22.38 -13.24 -21.73
CA TYR A 690 -20.97 -13.28 -22.07
C TYR A 690 -20.67 -12.50 -23.35
N ASP A 691 -19.45 -11.97 -23.44
CA ASP A 691 -18.94 -11.27 -24.61
C ASP A 691 -17.75 -12.05 -25.21
N PRO A 692 -17.91 -12.71 -26.35
CA PRO A 692 -16.82 -13.42 -27.01
C PRO A 692 -15.78 -12.49 -27.66
N THR A 693 -16.07 -11.16 -27.73
CA THR A 693 -15.19 -10.15 -28.34
C THR A 693 -14.40 -9.35 -27.33
N ILE A 694 -14.50 -9.70 -26.05
CA ILE A 694 -13.79 -9.00 -24.96
C ILE A 694 -12.29 -8.95 -25.22
N LYS A 695 -11.70 -7.77 -25.07
CA LYS A 695 -10.30 -7.48 -25.40
C LYS A 695 -9.62 -6.66 -24.32
N TRP A 696 -8.34 -6.39 -24.51
CA TRP A 696 -7.51 -5.57 -23.65
C TRP A 696 -8.05 -4.16 -23.49
N GLU A 697 -8.07 -3.63 -22.23
CA GLU A 697 -8.07 -2.17 -22.04
C GLU A 697 -6.70 -1.65 -22.48
N THR A 698 -6.65 -0.51 -23.17
CA THR A 698 -5.39 0.05 -23.65
C THR A 698 -5.20 1.48 -23.16
N THR A 699 -4.04 1.73 -22.57
CA THR A 699 -3.66 3.05 -22.05
C THR A 699 -2.51 3.62 -22.88
N THR A 700 -2.70 4.79 -23.47
CA THR A 700 -1.65 5.55 -24.14
C THR A 700 -1.24 6.73 -23.27
N THR A 701 0.06 6.84 -22.98
CA THR A 701 0.61 7.92 -22.18
C THR A 701 1.57 8.76 -23.01
N TYR A 702 1.38 10.08 -22.97
CA TYR A 702 2.31 11.10 -23.49
C TYR A 702 2.92 11.81 -22.31
N ASN A 703 4.24 11.98 -22.29
CA ASN A 703 4.96 12.65 -21.21
C ASN A 703 6.06 13.56 -21.75
N VAL A 704 6.15 14.76 -21.16
CA VAL A 704 7.23 15.72 -21.36
C VAL A 704 7.81 16.01 -19.98
N GLY A 705 9.13 15.80 -19.82
CA GLY A 705 9.83 15.99 -18.57
C GLY A 705 11.07 16.88 -18.74
N LEU A 706 11.37 17.65 -17.69
CA LEU A 706 12.59 18.45 -17.58
C LEU A 706 13.25 18.16 -16.23
N ASP A 707 14.46 17.60 -16.27
CA ASP A 707 15.29 17.44 -15.07
C ASP A 707 16.32 18.57 -15.02
N TYR A 708 16.55 19.11 -13.82
CA TYR A 708 17.50 20.19 -13.61
C TYR A 708 18.36 19.97 -12.36
N GLY A 709 19.59 20.44 -12.42
CA GLY A 709 20.54 20.45 -11.33
C GLY A 709 21.35 21.74 -11.31
N PHE A 710 21.56 22.30 -10.12
CA PHE A 710 22.34 23.51 -9.91
C PHE A 710 23.32 23.34 -8.75
N PHE A 711 24.42 24.12 -8.81
CA PHE A 711 25.42 24.21 -7.74
C PHE A 711 26.05 22.86 -7.38
N LYS A 712 26.50 22.10 -8.41
CA LYS A 712 27.01 20.73 -8.26
C LYS A 712 26.00 19.81 -7.59
N ASP A 713 24.78 19.82 -8.10
CA ASP A 713 23.63 19.04 -7.65
C ASP A 713 23.17 19.29 -6.19
N ARG A 714 23.60 20.41 -5.59
CA ARG A 714 23.05 20.85 -4.31
C ARG A 714 21.59 21.28 -4.39
N LEU A 715 21.09 21.61 -5.57
CA LEU A 715 19.68 21.83 -5.87
C LEU A 715 19.33 21.04 -7.12
N THR A 716 18.46 20.04 -6.97
CA THR A 716 17.99 19.19 -8.07
C THR A 716 16.47 19.15 -8.09
N GLY A 717 15.90 18.86 -9.26
CA GLY A 717 14.48 18.65 -9.36
C GLY A 717 14.03 18.20 -10.72
N SER A 718 12.73 17.94 -10.83
CA SER A 718 12.08 17.57 -12.09
C SER A 718 10.71 18.22 -12.23
N ILE A 719 10.33 18.45 -13.47
CA ILE A 719 9.00 18.92 -13.88
C ILE A 719 8.53 17.94 -14.95
N ASP A 720 7.40 17.27 -14.72
CA ASP A 720 6.81 16.37 -15.70
C ASP A 720 5.35 16.79 -15.98
N ALA A 721 4.99 16.87 -17.27
CA ALA A 721 3.62 17.04 -17.71
C ALA A 721 3.19 15.81 -18.49
N TYR A 722 1.99 15.30 -18.22
CA TYR A 722 1.50 14.09 -18.86
C TYR A 722 0.03 14.18 -19.26
N ILE A 723 -0.31 13.40 -20.31
CA ILE A 723 -1.67 13.03 -20.69
C ILE A 723 -1.70 11.52 -20.83
N ARG A 724 -2.71 10.89 -20.23
CA ARG A 724 -2.91 9.45 -20.21
C ARG A 724 -4.34 9.15 -20.60
N ASP A 725 -4.53 8.54 -21.77
CA ASP A 725 -5.82 8.16 -22.34
C ASP A 725 -5.99 6.64 -22.24
N THR A 726 -6.98 6.18 -21.50
CA THR A 726 -7.37 4.77 -21.46
C THR A 726 -8.65 4.57 -22.25
N LYS A 727 -8.62 3.64 -23.19
CA LYS A 727 -9.72 3.27 -24.07
C LYS A 727 -10.12 1.81 -23.84
N ASP A 728 -11.31 1.49 -24.35
CA ASP A 728 -11.86 0.13 -24.24
C ASP A 728 -11.98 -0.34 -22.79
N LEU A 729 -12.40 0.57 -21.88
CA LEU A 729 -12.62 0.25 -20.47
C LEU A 729 -13.61 -0.90 -20.32
N LEU A 730 -13.30 -1.82 -19.43
CA LEU A 730 -14.20 -2.88 -19.02
C LEU A 730 -15.31 -2.30 -18.16
N ASN A 731 -16.55 -2.47 -18.62
CA ASN A 731 -17.71 -1.97 -17.90
C ASN A 731 -18.89 -2.94 -18.01
N SER A 732 -19.67 -3.04 -16.92
CA SER A 732 -20.93 -3.76 -16.89
C SER A 732 -22.05 -2.85 -17.36
N VAL A 733 -22.38 -2.91 -18.63
CA VAL A 733 -23.42 -2.08 -19.24
C VAL A 733 -24.75 -2.79 -19.28
N GLN A 734 -25.83 -2.01 -19.22
CA GLN A 734 -27.16 -2.52 -19.47
C GLN A 734 -27.33 -2.75 -20.97
N ILE A 735 -27.88 -3.90 -21.32
CA ILE A 735 -28.15 -4.29 -22.71
C ILE A 735 -29.64 -4.54 -22.91
N PRO A 736 -30.14 -4.40 -24.13
CA PRO A 736 -31.57 -4.72 -24.44
C PRO A 736 -31.93 -6.14 -24.02
N MET A 737 -33.10 -6.31 -23.43
CA MET A 737 -33.61 -7.63 -23.04
C MET A 737 -33.74 -8.52 -24.29
N GLY A 738 -33.26 -9.77 -24.15
CA GLY A 738 -33.26 -10.73 -25.25
C GLY A 738 -32.05 -10.64 -26.22
N SER A 739 -31.18 -9.66 -26.08
CA SER A 739 -29.94 -9.58 -26.88
C SER A 739 -28.83 -10.51 -26.33
N ASN A 740 -28.95 -10.93 -25.08
CA ASN A 740 -28.04 -11.88 -24.41
C ASN A 740 -28.82 -12.60 -23.28
N PHE A 741 -28.19 -13.53 -22.58
CA PHE A 741 -28.81 -14.31 -21.49
C PHE A 741 -29.12 -13.50 -20.22
N GLY A 742 -28.67 -12.26 -20.11
CA GLY A 742 -28.95 -11.32 -19.03
C GLY A 742 -29.22 -9.93 -19.56
N ASN A 743 -29.62 -9.01 -18.70
CA ASN A 743 -29.83 -7.61 -19.02
C ASN A 743 -28.59 -6.73 -18.76
N ARG A 744 -27.49 -7.33 -18.26
CA ARG A 744 -26.19 -6.66 -18.07
C ARG A 744 -25.08 -7.52 -18.67
N LEU A 745 -24.14 -6.87 -19.32
CA LEU A 745 -23.03 -7.51 -19.99
C LEU A 745 -21.73 -6.80 -19.62
N MET A 746 -20.72 -7.57 -19.20
CA MET A 746 -19.36 -7.08 -19.09
C MET A 746 -18.74 -7.01 -20.49
N THR A 747 -18.40 -5.83 -20.96
CA THR A 747 -17.82 -5.58 -22.28
C THR A 747 -16.88 -4.39 -22.27
N ASN A 748 -16.11 -4.21 -23.35
CA ASN A 748 -15.20 -3.10 -23.51
C ASN A 748 -15.96 -1.85 -24.00
N VAL A 749 -16.32 -0.98 -23.06
CA VAL A 749 -17.05 0.27 -23.35
C VAL A 749 -16.56 1.36 -22.43
N GLY A 750 -16.18 2.49 -23.00
CA GLY A 750 -15.79 3.65 -22.23
C GLY A 750 -14.35 4.06 -22.45
N SER A 751 -14.06 5.27 -22.03
CA SER A 751 -12.73 5.85 -22.05
C SER A 751 -12.59 6.87 -20.92
N ILE A 752 -11.38 6.96 -20.37
CA ILE A 752 -11.03 7.90 -19.29
C ILE A 752 -9.73 8.60 -19.66
N ARG A 753 -9.65 9.89 -19.34
CA ARG A 753 -8.46 10.72 -19.50
C ARG A 753 -7.95 11.20 -18.16
N ASN A 754 -6.66 11.03 -17.96
CA ASN A 754 -5.92 11.64 -16.84
C ASN A 754 -4.89 12.60 -17.39
N MET A 755 -4.79 13.79 -16.82
CA MET A 755 -3.76 14.76 -17.15
C MET A 755 -3.21 15.39 -15.88
N GLY A 756 -1.94 15.75 -15.89
CA GLY A 756 -1.34 16.34 -14.72
C GLY A 756 0.02 16.98 -14.94
N LEU A 757 0.43 17.73 -13.91
CA LEU A 757 1.72 18.37 -13.76
C LEU A 757 2.34 17.91 -12.44
N GLU A 758 3.52 17.36 -12.52
CA GLU A 758 4.31 16.88 -11.39
C GLU A 758 5.55 17.75 -11.21
N LEU A 759 5.80 18.20 -10.00
CA LEU A 759 6.95 19.02 -9.62
C LEU A 759 7.67 18.33 -8.48
N ALA A 760 8.99 18.22 -8.57
CA ALA A 760 9.84 17.74 -7.48
C ALA A 760 11.05 18.64 -7.36
N VAL A 761 11.46 18.92 -6.12
CA VAL A 761 12.67 19.67 -5.79
C VAL A 761 13.34 19.08 -4.58
N SER A 762 14.64 18.94 -4.62
CA SER A 762 15.48 18.52 -3.50
C SER A 762 16.67 19.46 -3.41
N GLY A 763 17.02 19.87 -2.21
CA GLY A 763 18.13 20.79 -1.99
C GLY A 763 18.93 20.46 -0.74
N ILE A 764 20.23 20.75 -0.77
CA ILE A 764 21.16 20.66 0.37
C ILE A 764 21.66 22.08 0.68
N PRO A 765 20.83 22.92 1.34
CA PRO A 765 21.18 24.32 1.61
C PRO A 765 22.41 24.47 2.49
N VAL A 766 22.62 23.54 3.42
CA VAL A 766 23.78 23.57 4.33
C VAL A 766 24.49 22.22 4.26
N GLN A 767 25.80 22.29 3.99
CA GLN A 767 26.69 21.12 4.08
C GLN A 767 28.06 21.63 4.55
N THR A 768 28.41 21.26 5.78
CA THR A 768 29.68 21.57 6.42
C THR A 768 30.23 20.32 7.08
N GLY A 769 31.40 20.36 7.69
CA GLY A 769 31.95 19.22 8.41
C GLY A 769 31.04 18.70 9.52
N ASP A 770 30.28 19.58 10.19
CA ASP A 770 29.39 19.20 11.32
C ASP A 770 27.92 19.14 10.93
N TRP A 771 27.46 19.92 9.95
CA TRP A 771 26.06 20.07 9.58
C TRP A 771 25.76 19.59 8.16
N SER A 772 24.70 18.83 8.02
CA SER A 772 24.05 18.55 6.73
C SER A 772 22.55 18.79 6.88
N VAL A 773 22.01 19.68 6.03
CA VAL A 773 20.56 19.94 5.97
C VAL A 773 20.09 19.63 4.58
N GLN A 774 19.14 18.74 4.46
CA GLN A 774 18.48 18.36 3.20
C GLN A 774 16.98 18.67 3.30
N VAL A 775 16.47 19.36 2.29
CA VAL A 775 15.05 19.71 2.16
C VAL A 775 14.53 19.17 0.83
N GLY A 776 13.40 18.50 0.87
CA GLY A 776 12.71 18.03 -0.32
C GLY A 776 11.25 18.44 -0.31
N ALA A 777 10.70 18.72 -1.50
CA ALA A 777 9.28 18.95 -1.69
C ALA A 777 8.84 18.40 -3.03
N ASN A 778 7.60 17.92 -3.09
CA ASN A 778 6.97 17.55 -4.35
C ASN A 778 5.52 18.02 -4.36
N ALA A 779 4.98 18.25 -5.56
CA ALA A 779 3.60 18.66 -5.76
C ALA A 779 3.06 18.04 -7.05
N THR A 780 1.79 17.69 -7.04
CA THR A 780 1.10 17.13 -8.20
C THR A 780 -0.25 17.80 -8.36
N PHE A 781 -0.50 18.32 -9.55
CA PHE A 781 -1.80 18.78 -10.01
C PHE A 781 -2.34 17.76 -10.99
N GLN A 782 -3.54 17.25 -10.78
CA GLN A 782 -4.14 16.25 -11.66
C GLN A 782 -5.63 16.52 -11.91
N ARG A 783 -6.09 16.07 -13.08
CA ARG A 783 -7.49 16.02 -13.44
C ARG A 783 -7.79 14.70 -14.12
N THR A 784 -8.90 14.09 -13.75
CA THR A 784 -9.42 12.86 -14.34
C THR A 784 -10.85 13.11 -14.83
N GLU A 785 -11.20 12.66 -16.03
CA GLU A 785 -12.54 12.79 -16.59
C GLU A 785 -12.89 11.62 -17.50
N PHE A 786 -14.15 11.22 -17.52
CA PHE A 786 -14.66 10.28 -18.51
C PHE A 786 -14.82 10.98 -19.85
N THR A 787 -14.33 10.36 -20.91
CA THR A 787 -14.48 10.86 -22.28
C THR A 787 -15.49 10.04 -23.09
N LYS A 788 -15.82 8.81 -22.61
CA LYS A 788 -16.86 7.94 -23.20
C LYS A 788 -17.33 6.94 -22.15
N LEU A 789 -18.62 6.57 -22.11
CA LEU A 789 -19.17 5.59 -21.16
C LEU A 789 -20.10 4.55 -21.76
N ASN A 790 -20.60 4.74 -22.96
CA ASN A 790 -21.55 3.82 -23.61
C ASN A 790 -21.19 3.56 -25.09
N VAL A 791 -21.89 2.62 -25.71
CA VAL A 791 -21.68 2.23 -27.09
C VAL A 791 -22.25 3.28 -28.05
N THR A 792 -23.33 3.95 -27.67
CA THR A 792 -24.12 4.86 -28.52
C THR A 792 -23.61 6.30 -28.53
N GLU A 793 -22.55 6.62 -27.76
CA GLU A 793 -21.99 7.98 -27.62
C GLU A 793 -23.03 9.02 -27.14
N ASP A 794 -23.94 8.60 -26.25
CA ASP A 794 -24.86 9.49 -25.55
C ASP A 794 -24.16 10.11 -24.33
N ASP A 795 -23.89 11.39 -24.36
CA ASP A 795 -23.23 12.14 -23.29
C ASP A 795 -24.11 12.27 -22.04
N ASN A 796 -25.40 12.03 -22.12
CA ASN A 796 -26.33 12.00 -21.00
C ASN A 796 -26.37 10.64 -20.29
N TYR A 797 -25.73 9.61 -20.86
CA TYR A 797 -25.64 8.31 -20.22
C TYR A 797 -24.82 8.40 -18.93
N TYR A 798 -25.35 7.80 -17.87
CA TYR A 798 -24.67 7.75 -16.58
C TYR A 798 -24.77 6.37 -15.95
N ILE A 799 -23.85 6.11 -15.02
CA ILE A 799 -23.84 4.93 -14.15
C ILE A 799 -23.94 5.42 -12.73
N GLU A 800 -24.97 5.00 -12.01
CA GLU A 800 -25.17 5.34 -10.61
C GLU A 800 -24.26 4.51 -9.70
N THR A 801 -23.71 5.18 -8.67
CA THR A 801 -22.80 4.57 -7.70
C THR A 801 -22.83 5.31 -6.37
N GLY A 802 -22.32 4.69 -5.31
CA GLY A 802 -22.22 5.29 -4.00
C GLY A 802 -23.51 5.17 -3.18
N ASN A 803 -23.72 4.03 -2.53
CA ASN A 803 -24.81 3.84 -1.57
C ASN A 803 -24.50 4.55 -0.26
N ILE A 804 -25.53 5.15 0.35
CA ILE A 804 -25.48 5.75 1.67
C ILE A 804 -26.27 4.90 2.67
N SER A 805 -26.00 5.07 3.95
CA SER A 805 -26.54 4.18 5.00
C SER A 805 -28.06 4.29 5.19
N LYS A 806 -28.69 5.43 4.87
CA LYS A 806 -30.15 5.66 4.97
C LYS A 806 -30.88 5.70 3.64
N GLY A 807 -30.19 5.74 2.54
CA GLY A 807 -30.76 5.89 1.19
C GLY A 807 -31.03 4.55 0.51
N THR A 808 -31.98 3.74 0.97
CA THR A 808 -32.27 2.45 0.34
C THR A 808 -32.68 2.61 -1.12
N GLY A 809 -31.89 1.99 -2.03
CA GLY A 809 -32.14 1.98 -3.47
C GLY A 809 -31.73 3.26 -4.22
N GLY A 810 -31.19 4.28 -3.53
CA GLY A 810 -30.65 5.48 -4.16
C GLY A 810 -29.14 5.53 -4.16
N TYR A 811 -28.56 6.30 -5.08
CA TYR A 811 -27.13 6.48 -5.25
C TYR A 811 -26.75 7.95 -5.12
N LEU A 812 -25.61 8.20 -4.50
CA LEU A 812 -25.11 9.55 -4.21
C LEU A 812 -24.29 10.15 -5.36
N SER A 813 -23.71 9.31 -6.19
CA SER A 813 -22.76 9.73 -7.23
C SER A 813 -23.15 9.16 -8.60
N ARG A 814 -22.70 9.82 -9.65
CA ARG A 814 -22.84 9.35 -11.04
C ARG A 814 -21.48 9.35 -11.74
N GLN A 815 -21.23 8.30 -12.52
CA GLN A 815 -20.20 8.28 -13.54
C GLN A 815 -20.82 8.85 -14.83
N MET A 816 -20.30 9.95 -15.35
CA MET A 816 -20.85 10.64 -16.52
C MET A 816 -19.73 11.28 -17.34
N VAL A 817 -19.91 11.37 -18.66
CA VAL A 817 -18.96 12.00 -19.58
C VAL A 817 -18.72 13.46 -19.18
N GLY A 818 -17.46 13.91 -19.22
CA GLY A 818 -17.04 15.26 -18.84
C GLY A 818 -16.82 15.47 -17.34
N TYR A 819 -17.15 14.47 -16.51
CA TYR A 819 -16.98 14.52 -15.06
C TYR A 819 -15.91 13.55 -14.56
N ALA A 820 -15.39 13.85 -13.37
CA ALA A 820 -14.47 12.95 -12.65
C ALA A 820 -15.22 11.73 -12.12
N PRO A 821 -14.53 10.59 -11.92
CA PRO A 821 -15.09 9.43 -11.23
C PRO A 821 -15.71 9.80 -9.89
N TYR A 822 -16.85 9.17 -9.58
CA TYR A 822 -17.60 9.38 -8.33
C TYR A 822 -18.04 10.84 -8.08
N THR A 823 -18.29 11.62 -9.14
CA THR A 823 -18.85 12.97 -8.97
C THR A 823 -20.20 12.88 -8.28
N TYR A 824 -20.36 13.67 -7.21
CA TYR A 824 -21.57 13.66 -6.40
C TYR A 824 -22.75 14.24 -7.13
N TYR A 825 -23.91 13.60 -6.94
CA TYR A 825 -25.21 13.91 -7.48
C TYR A 825 -26.20 14.08 -6.34
N THR A 826 -26.52 15.33 -5.97
CA THR A 826 -27.17 15.71 -4.70
C THR A 826 -28.30 16.70 -4.91
N TYR A 827 -29.14 16.87 -3.90
CA TYR A 827 -30.08 18.00 -3.82
C TYR A 827 -29.34 19.23 -3.30
N LYS A 828 -29.70 20.42 -3.83
CA LYS A 828 -29.16 21.70 -3.39
C LYS A 828 -29.95 22.21 -2.19
N GLN A 829 -29.32 22.27 -1.02
CA GLN A 829 -29.94 22.71 0.24
C GLN A 829 -30.36 24.18 0.18
N LYS A 830 -31.52 24.51 0.77
CA LYS A 830 -31.88 25.89 1.08
C LYS A 830 -31.41 26.30 2.46
N TYR A 831 -31.11 27.56 2.62
CA TYR A 831 -30.60 28.15 3.86
C TYR A 831 -31.45 29.35 4.26
N ASP A 832 -31.56 29.58 5.59
CA ASP A 832 -32.13 30.81 6.11
C ASP A 832 -31.19 32.02 5.92
N PRO A 833 -31.65 33.27 6.21
CA PRO A 833 -30.80 34.45 6.10
C PRO A 833 -29.55 34.41 7.01
N GLU A 834 -29.59 33.66 8.08
CA GLU A 834 -28.50 33.45 9.05
C GLU A 834 -27.49 32.42 8.58
N GLY A 835 -27.80 31.65 7.51
CA GLY A 835 -26.94 30.63 6.92
C GLY A 835 -27.12 29.23 7.50
N HIS A 836 -28.20 28.96 8.25
CA HIS A 836 -28.54 27.63 8.72
C HIS A 836 -29.31 26.85 7.66
N PRO A 837 -29.10 25.52 7.53
CA PRO A 837 -29.87 24.74 6.59
C PRO A 837 -31.33 24.60 7.03
N ILE A 838 -32.26 24.82 6.10
CA ILE A 838 -33.69 24.62 6.36
C ILE A 838 -34.03 23.16 6.11
N GLN A 839 -34.42 22.43 7.16
CA GLN A 839 -34.69 20.98 7.09
C GLN A 839 -35.74 20.65 6.04
N ASN A 840 -35.47 19.68 5.18
CA ASN A 840 -36.34 19.14 4.12
C ASN A 840 -36.70 20.17 3.01
N GLU A 841 -35.97 21.30 2.92
CA GLU A 841 -36.18 22.26 1.87
C GLU A 841 -35.00 22.34 0.90
N PHE A 842 -35.28 22.23 -0.39
CA PHE A 842 -34.30 22.21 -1.46
C PHE A 842 -34.64 23.21 -2.55
N VAL A 843 -33.67 23.54 -3.38
CA VAL A 843 -33.87 24.38 -4.54
C VAL A 843 -34.55 23.56 -5.63
N ASP A 844 -35.70 24.01 -6.09
CA ASP A 844 -36.39 23.47 -7.24
C ASP A 844 -35.60 23.91 -8.49
N LEU A 845 -34.94 22.94 -9.12
CA LEU A 845 -34.01 23.21 -10.24
C LEU A 845 -34.69 23.11 -11.61
N ASP A 846 -35.75 22.30 -11.74
CA ASP A 846 -36.52 22.15 -12.97
C ASP A 846 -37.74 23.11 -13.02
N GLY A 847 -38.12 23.71 -11.87
CA GLY A 847 -39.12 24.75 -11.77
C GLY A 847 -40.56 24.21 -11.81
N ASP A 848 -40.80 22.95 -11.53
CA ASP A 848 -42.11 22.32 -11.56
C ASP A 848 -42.90 22.47 -10.24
N GLY A 849 -42.29 23.03 -9.20
CA GLY A 849 -42.88 23.28 -7.88
C GLY A 849 -42.91 22.09 -6.95
N VAL A 850 -42.30 20.95 -7.32
CA VAL A 850 -42.23 19.70 -6.53
C VAL A 850 -40.80 19.19 -6.51
N ILE A 851 -40.26 18.96 -5.32
CA ILE A 851 -38.89 18.41 -5.19
C ILE A 851 -38.91 16.92 -5.50
N THR A 852 -38.34 16.59 -6.67
CA THR A 852 -38.21 15.22 -7.19
C THR A 852 -36.76 14.85 -7.46
N GLU A 853 -36.49 13.68 -8.04
CA GLU A 853 -35.14 13.32 -8.50
C GLU A 853 -34.60 14.23 -9.61
N GLY A 854 -35.50 14.93 -10.35
CA GLY A 854 -35.16 15.94 -11.34
C GLY A 854 -34.42 17.15 -10.77
N ASP A 855 -34.55 17.41 -9.47
CA ASP A 855 -33.90 18.53 -8.78
C ASP A 855 -32.51 18.21 -8.25
N ARG A 856 -32.06 17.01 -8.48
CA ARG A 856 -30.66 16.64 -8.19
C ARG A 856 -29.75 17.19 -9.28
N TYR A 857 -28.53 17.55 -8.89
CA TYR A 857 -27.55 18.09 -9.84
C TYR A 857 -26.16 17.48 -9.69
N MET A 858 -25.42 17.45 -10.78
CA MET A 858 -24.01 17.09 -10.77
C MET A 858 -23.21 18.23 -10.17
N THR A 859 -22.64 18.01 -8.98
CA THR A 859 -21.95 19.05 -8.22
C THR A 859 -20.61 19.48 -8.81
N GLY A 860 -20.03 18.68 -9.71
CA GLY A 860 -18.66 18.83 -10.17
C GLY A 860 -17.59 18.53 -9.11
N LYS A 861 -18.00 18.07 -7.92
CA LYS A 861 -17.15 17.73 -6.79
C LYS A 861 -16.96 16.22 -6.72
N SER A 862 -15.73 15.77 -6.45
CA SER A 862 -15.38 14.34 -6.40
C SER A 862 -14.45 14.04 -5.21
N PRO A 863 -14.33 12.78 -4.79
CA PRO A 863 -13.43 12.39 -3.69
C PRO A 863 -11.95 12.46 -4.05
N ALA A 864 -11.61 12.39 -5.35
CA ALA A 864 -10.22 12.40 -5.78
C ALA A 864 -9.61 13.82 -5.63
N PRO A 865 -8.42 13.95 -5.00
CA PRO A 865 -7.75 15.23 -4.89
C PRO A 865 -7.29 15.71 -6.27
N THR A 866 -7.48 17.01 -6.55
CA THR A 866 -6.92 17.66 -7.74
C THR A 866 -5.51 18.18 -7.49
N PHE A 867 -5.12 18.35 -6.25
CA PHE A 867 -3.79 18.76 -5.80
C PHE A 867 -3.34 17.97 -4.59
N TYR A 868 -2.11 17.45 -4.62
CA TYR A 868 -1.46 16.85 -3.45
C TYR A 868 0.04 17.14 -3.47
N PHE A 869 0.63 17.15 -2.28
CA PHE A 869 2.02 17.52 -2.10
C PHE A 869 2.65 16.77 -0.92
N GLY A 870 3.98 16.71 -0.92
CA GLY A 870 4.78 16.19 0.18
C GLY A 870 5.95 17.11 0.47
N VAL A 871 6.36 17.15 1.72
CA VAL A 871 7.53 17.88 2.20
C VAL A 871 8.36 16.99 3.13
N ASN A 872 9.68 17.09 3.03
CA ASN A 872 10.58 16.38 3.90
C ASN A 872 11.77 17.28 4.29
N LEU A 873 12.25 17.05 5.52
CA LEU A 873 13.42 17.70 6.06
C LEU A 873 14.29 16.66 6.76
N LYS A 874 15.58 16.66 6.44
CA LYS A 874 16.60 15.91 7.17
C LYS A 874 17.69 16.86 7.65
N VAL A 875 18.04 16.72 8.89
CA VAL A 875 19.11 17.48 9.52
C VAL A 875 20.06 16.50 10.20
N ALA A 876 21.31 16.55 9.86
CA ALA A 876 22.36 15.84 10.60
C ALA A 876 23.32 16.88 11.22
N TYR A 877 23.61 16.69 12.50
CA TYR A 877 24.60 17.47 13.24
C TYR A 877 25.51 16.53 14.00
N ARG A 878 26.74 16.33 13.53
CA ARG A 878 27.68 15.35 14.08
C ARG A 878 27.03 13.96 14.19
N ASN A 879 26.77 13.51 15.41
CA ASN A 879 26.17 12.21 15.69
C ASN A 879 24.64 12.26 15.85
N TRP A 880 24.04 13.44 15.81
CA TRP A 880 22.59 13.63 15.84
C TRP A 880 21.99 13.59 14.46
N ASP A 881 20.84 12.98 14.33
CA ASP A 881 20.01 13.06 13.13
C ASP A 881 18.56 13.41 13.52
N PHE A 882 17.97 14.30 12.74
CA PHE A 882 16.58 14.70 12.85
C PHE A 882 15.92 14.55 11.49
N GLY A 883 14.71 13.98 11.47
CA GLY A 883 13.89 13.81 10.28
C GLY A 883 12.47 14.26 10.50
N LEU A 884 11.85 14.85 9.47
CA LEU A 884 10.47 15.26 9.47
C LEU A 884 9.88 15.04 8.08
N ASN A 885 8.67 14.44 8.00
CA ASN A 885 7.92 14.30 6.77
C ASN A 885 6.46 14.66 6.98
N GLY A 886 5.87 15.28 5.98
CA GLY A 886 4.47 15.59 5.96
C GLY A 886 3.92 15.62 4.55
N HIS A 887 2.62 15.46 4.42
CA HIS A 887 1.93 15.54 3.14
C HIS A 887 0.55 16.17 3.30
N GLY A 888 -0.03 16.55 2.18
CA GLY A 888 -1.38 17.10 2.16
C GLY A 888 -2.06 16.93 0.80
N ALA A 889 -3.36 17.09 0.82
CA ALA A 889 -4.19 17.08 -0.38
C ALA A 889 -5.26 18.18 -0.34
N ALA A 890 -5.71 18.60 -1.52
CA ALA A 890 -6.76 19.60 -1.67
C ALA A 890 -7.56 19.36 -2.95
N GLY A 891 -8.74 19.99 -3.02
CA GLY A 891 -9.66 19.86 -4.14
C GLY A 891 -10.50 18.58 -4.09
N ASN A 892 -10.37 17.79 -3.05
CA ASN A 892 -11.19 16.61 -2.76
C ASN A 892 -12.36 16.96 -1.83
N TRP A 893 -13.43 16.22 -1.97
CA TRP A 893 -14.66 16.37 -1.19
C TRP A 893 -15.09 15.01 -0.64
N ILE A 894 -15.77 15.05 0.51
CA ILE A 894 -16.28 13.87 1.19
C ILE A 894 -17.74 14.10 1.53
N PHE A 895 -18.56 13.12 1.29
CA PHE A 895 -19.91 13.08 1.81
C PHE A 895 -19.88 12.43 3.20
N ASN A 896 -20.24 13.22 4.21
CA ASN A 896 -20.33 12.79 5.58
C ASN A 896 -21.66 12.06 5.81
N ASP A 897 -21.73 10.80 5.37
CA ASP A 897 -22.92 9.94 5.47
C ASP A 897 -23.31 9.68 6.93
N PHE A 898 -22.31 9.58 7.79
CA PHE A 898 -22.49 9.50 9.22
C PHE A 898 -23.31 10.71 9.77
N ALA A 899 -22.93 11.92 9.41
CA ALA A 899 -23.66 13.13 9.80
C ALA A 899 -25.05 13.19 9.14
N SER A 900 -25.14 12.83 7.86
CA SER A 900 -26.43 12.78 7.15
C SER A 900 -27.42 11.85 7.84
N ALA A 901 -26.99 10.67 8.25
CA ALA A 901 -27.82 9.64 8.86
C ALA A 901 -28.25 9.98 10.30
N ASN A 902 -27.44 10.78 11.04
CA ASN A 902 -27.56 10.90 12.50
C ASN A 902 -27.58 12.37 13.00
N SER A 903 -28.05 13.31 12.17
CA SER A 903 -28.12 14.74 12.51
C SER A 903 -29.55 15.28 12.61
N THR A 904 -30.52 14.45 13.03
CA THR A 904 -31.88 14.88 13.32
C THR A 904 -32.32 14.41 14.71
N ALA A 905 -33.06 15.24 15.43
CA ALA A 905 -33.67 14.86 16.70
C ALA A 905 -34.83 13.87 16.54
N SER A 906 -35.38 13.69 15.34
CA SER A 906 -36.45 12.76 15.07
C SER A 906 -36.04 11.32 15.39
N LEU A 907 -36.82 10.65 16.20
CA LEU A 907 -36.59 9.28 16.63
C LEU A 907 -37.62 8.32 16.03
N ASP A 908 -37.13 7.24 15.45
CA ASP A 908 -37.96 6.06 15.21
C ASP A 908 -37.88 5.12 16.42
N LEU A 909 -38.76 5.32 17.37
CA LEU A 909 -38.85 4.49 18.57
C LEU A 909 -39.56 3.15 18.36
N ASN A 910 -40.06 2.89 17.13
CA ASN A 910 -40.71 1.60 16.80
C ASN A 910 -39.71 0.44 16.87
N SER A 911 -38.43 0.75 16.61
CA SER A 911 -37.34 -0.21 16.79
C SER A 911 -37.11 -0.61 18.25
N GLY A 912 -37.71 0.11 19.22
CA GLY A 912 -37.51 -0.11 20.65
C GLY A 912 -36.11 0.27 21.14
N SER A 913 -35.39 1.11 20.42
CA SER A 913 -34.04 1.60 20.78
C SER A 913 -34.02 3.12 20.94
N LEU A 914 -33.08 3.60 21.76
CA LEU A 914 -32.72 5.03 21.91
C LEU A 914 -31.31 5.24 21.36
N PRO A 915 -31.17 5.69 20.10
CA PRO A 915 -29.83 5.91 19.52
C PRO A 915 -29.20 7.19 20.07
N ASN A 916 -27.86 7.21 20.15
CA ASN A 916 -27.11 8.44 20.39
C ASN A 916 -27.18 9.34 19.16
N GLN A 917 -26.79 10.60 19.31
CA GLN A 917 -26.83 11.63 18.28
C GLN A 917 -25.46 12.23 17.99
N ALA A 918 -25.21 12.57 16.71
CA ALA A 918 -24.05 13.36 16.34
C ALA A 918 -24.16 14.78 16.94
N LEU A 919 -23.03 15.31 17.42
CA LEU A 919 -23.00 16.70 17.91
C LEU A 919 -23.43 17.72 16.83
N LEU A 920 -23.36 17.35 15.56
CA LEU A 920 -23.81 18.19 14.45
C LEU A 920 -25.30 18.56 14.53
N VAL A 921 -26.16 17.73 15.16
CA VAL A 921 -27.59 18.03 15.32
C VAL A 921 -27.84 19.34 16.09
N LYS A 922 -26.93 19.71 16.99
CA LYS A 922 -26.99 21.01 17.68
C LYS A 922 -26.77 22.21 16.76
N ARG A 923 -26.09 21.98 15.62
CA ARG A 923 -25.83 23.01 14.59
C ARG A 923 -26.88 23.03 13.50
N THR A 924 -27.40 21.86 13.11
CA THR A 924 -28.47 21.79 12.10
C THR A 924 -29.80 22.27 12.65
N GLY A 925 -30.09 22.00 13.94
CA GLY A 925 -31.39 22.28 14.55
C GLY A 925 -32.51 21.40 13.99
N PHE A 926 -32.20 20.31 13.29
CA PHE A 926 -33.19 19.42 12.67
C PHE A 926 -33.98 18.64 13.73
N THR A 927 -35.28 18.85 13.79
CA THR A 927 -36.18 18.21 14.76
C THR A 927 -37.22 17.32 14.11
N ALA A 928 -37.59 17.57 12.87
CA ALA A 928 -38.54 16.75 12.11
C ALA A 928 -37.88 15.49 11.55
N PRO A 929 -38.64 14.46 11.14
CA PRO A 929 -38.09 13.37 10.35
C PRO A 929 -37.42 13.89 9.08
N ASN A 930 -36.21 13.42 8.80
CA ASN A 930 -35.56 13.74 7.53
C ASN A 930 -36.32 13.06 6.38
N SER A 931 -36.61 13.83 5.33
CA SER A 931 -37.12 13.29 4.07
C SER A 931 -36.03 12.43 3.39
N ALA A 932 -36.44 11.59 2.44
CA ALA A 932 -35.49 10.85 1.62
C ALA A 932 -34.49 11.78 0.89
N GLN A 933 -34.95 12.98 0.50
CA GLN A 933 -34.12 14.00 -0.16
C GLN A 933 -33.07 14.58 0.78
N GLN A 934 -33.39 14.73 2.10
CA GLN A 934 -32.45 15.30 3.07
C GLN A 934 -31.18 14.44 3.22
N TRP A 935 -31.29 13.14 3.11
CA TRP A 935 -30.11 12.27 3.17
C TRP A 935 -29.17 12.44 1.99
N TYR A 936 -29.63 13.00 0.87
CA TYR A 936 -28.81 13.30 -0.33
C TYR A 936 -28.52 14.80 -0.47
N SER A 937 -28.64 15.58 0.62
CA SER A 937 -28.37 17.01 0.60
C SER A 937 -26.88 17.31 0.43
N ASP A 938 -26.55 18.31 -0.38
CA ASP A 938 -25.18 18.83 -0.53
C ASP A 938 -24.66 19.53 0.73
N TYR A 939 -25.50 19.75 1.75
CA TYR A 939 -25.09 20.23 3.07
C TYR A 939 -24.06 19.33 3.73
N PHE A 940 -24.17 17.99 3.54
CA PHE A 940 -23.26 16.99 4.09
C PHE A 940 -22.03 16.75 3.22
N LEU A 941 -21.88 17.48 2.13
CA LEU A 941 -20.72 17.41 1.26
C LEU A 941 -19.64 18.39 1.73
N GLU A 942 -18.63 17.88 2.38
CA GLU A 942 -17.60 18.65 3.06
C GLU A 942 -16.27 18.70 2.29
N HIS A 943 -15.54 19.81 2.44
CA HIS A 943 -14.16 19.89 1.97
C HIS A 943 -13.25 18.93 2.75
N ALA A 944 -12.50 18.13 2.02
CA ALA A 944 -11.59 17.13 2.58
C ALA A 944 -10.10 17.50 2.47
N TYR A 945 -9.78 18.79 2.27
CA TYR A 945 -8.39 19.23 2.24
C TYR A 945 -7.74 19.05 3.63
N PHE A 946 -6.47 18.68 3.61
CA PHE A 946 -5.72 18.46 4.84
C PHE A 946 -4.21 18.68 4.64
N PHE A 947 -3.53 18.90 5.76
CA PHE A 947 -2.10 18.72 5.92
C PHE A 947 -1.86 17.83 7.15
N ARG A 948 -1.04 16.79 6.98
CA ARG A 948 -0.65 15.86 8.02
C ARG A 948 0.85 15.86 8.21
N LEU A 949 1.31 15.92 9.44
CA LEU A 949 2.68 15.62 9.80
C LEU A 949 2.76 14.10 10.06
N ASP A 950 3.31 13.38 9.06
CA ASP A 950 3.33 11.92 9.04
C ASP A 950 4.25 11.35 10.09
N ASP A 951 5.45 11.90 10.17
CA ASP A 951 6.46 11.44 11.12
C ASP A 951 7.47 12.52 11.46
N MET A 952 7.99 12.38 12.68
CA MET A 952 9.10 13.13 13.20
C MET A 952 10.03 12.19 13.95
N THR A 953 11.34 12.27 13.70
CA THR A 953 12.34 11.40 14.32
C THR A 953 13.54 12.20 14.82
N LEU A 954 14.10 11.75 15.95
CA LEU A 954 15.36 12.26 16.50
C LEU A 954 16.22 11.08 16.90
N GLY A 955 17.46 11.05 16.46
CA GLY A 955 18.39 9.96 16.79
C GLY A 955 19.76 10.46 17.18
N TYR A 956 20.48 9.63 17.94
CA TYR A 956 21.88 9.81 18.27
C TYR A 956 22.65 8.52 18.01
N THR A 957 23.78 8.61 17.31
CA THR A 957 24.63 7.47 16.97
C THR A 957 25.90 7.52 17.80
N PHE A 958 26.12 6.52 18.63
CA PHE A 958 27.37 6.24 19.28
C PHE A 958 28.23 5.43 18.33
N ARG A 959 29.38 5.92 17.93
CA ARG A 959 30.27 5.27 16.95
C ARG A 959 31.43 4.58 17.64
N GLY A 960 31.84 3.44 17.10
CA GLY A 960 33.06 2.75 17.51
C GLY A 960 33.07 2.30 18.97
N ILE A 961 31.93 1.81 19.52
CA ILE A 961 31.87 1.38 20.91
C ILE A 961 32.54 0.03 21.08
N GLY A 962 33.49 -0.02 22.03
CA GLY A 962 34.08 -1.24 22.49
C GLY A 962 35.10 -1.87 21.51
N ARG A 963 35.46 -3.14 21.76
CA ARG A 963 36.49 -3.89 21.01
C ARG A 963 36.10 -4.22 19.57
N TRP A 964 34.82 -4.11 19.22
CA TRP A 964 34.25 -4.55 17.95
C TRP A 964 33.86 -3.36 17.07
N GLU A 965 34.26 -2.14 17.46
CA GLU A 965 33.96 -0.89 16.74
C GLU A 965 32.48 -0.76 16.39
N THR A 966 31.61 -1.17 17.33
CA THR A 966 30.16 -1.27 17.13
C THR A 966 29.53 0.12 17.04
N ASP A 967 28.73 0.34 16.03
CA ASP A 967 27.89 1.53 15.93
C ASP A 967 26.51 1.27 16.56
N VAL A 968 26.14 2.07 17.54
CA VAL A 968 24.85 1.97 18.24
C VAL A 968 24.08 3.27 18.05
N ARG A 969 22.93 3.20 17.37
CA ARG A 969 22.01 4.33 17.24
C ARG A 969 20.77 4.12 18.08
N ILE A 970 20.47 5.09 18.94
CA ILE A 970 19.21 5.20 19.70
C ILE A 970 18.40 6.33 19.10
N GLY A 971 17.12 6.06 18.79
CA GLY A 971 16.21 7.04 18.21
C GLY A 971 14.85 7.03 18.90
N ALA A 972 14.21 8.19 18.90
CA ALA A 972 12.80 8.35 19.24
C ALA A 972 12.04 8.88 18.04
N GLY A 973 10.77 8.48 17.89
CA GLY A 973 9.93 8.89 16.77
C GLY A 973 8.47 9.02 17.14
N VAL A 974 7.77 9.90 16.44
CA VAL A 974 6.31 10.05 16.53
C VAL A 974 5.73 9.99 15.14
N GLN A 975 4.67 9.19 14.93
CA GLN A 975 3.93 9.13 13.68
C GLN A 975 2.52 9.67 13.86
N ASN A 976 1.95 10.22 12.78
CA ASN A 976 0.64 10.84 12.76
C ASN A 976 0.50 11.90 13.86
N LEU A 977 1.49 12.81 13.93
CA LEU A 977 1.63 13.75 15.05
C LEU A 977 0.45 14.71 15.13
N PHE A 978 0.08 15.34 14.00
CA PHE A 978 -1.12 16.16 13.90
C PHE A 978 -1.70 16.16 12.49
N LEU A 979 -2.98 16.46 12.43
CA LEU A 979 -3.78 16.63 11.22
C LEU A 979 -4.43 18.02 11.26
N LEU A 980 -4.22 18.83 10.21
CA LEU A 980 -4.90 20.09 9.99
C LEU A 980 -5.93 19.89 8.89
N THR A 981 -7.21 20.02 9.23
CA THR A 981 -8.34 19.89 8.29
C THR A 981 -9.54 20.67 8.81
N ARG A 982 -10.50 20.97 7.93
CA ARG A 982 -11.84 21.46 8.30
C ARG A 982 -12.92 20.38 8.19
N TYR A 983 -12.54 19.19 7.77
CA TYR A 983 -13.46 18.07 7.73
C TYR A 983 -13.94 17.73 9.15
N THR A 984 -15.24 17.53 9.31
CA THR A 984 -15.86 17.30 10.63
C THR A 984 -15.89 15.85 11.09
N GLY A 985 -15.62 14.89 10.19
CA GLY A 985 -15.46 13.48 10.52
C GLY A 985 -14.09 13.18 11.12
N ILE A 986 -13.74 11.89 11.24
CA ILE A 986 -12.54 11.44 11.96
C ILE A 986 -11.26 11.72 11.16
N ASP A 987 -11.23 11.35 9.89
CA ASP A 987 -10.02 11.45 9.06
C ASP A 987 -10.38 11.63 7.57
N PRO A 988 -10.00 12.75 6.93
CA PRO A 988 -10.33 13.03 5.54
C PRO A 988 -9.54 12.19 4.53
N GLU A 989 -8.53 11.43 4.99
CA GLU A 989 -7.67 10.62 4.12
C GLU A 989 -8.12 9.16 4.04
N VAL A 990 -8.69 8.64 5.11
CA VAL A 990 -9.10 7.22 5.22
C VAL A 990 -10.56 7.06 4.85
N ILE A 991 -10.86 6.96 3.57
CA ILE A 991 -12.24 6.85 3.08
C ILE A 991 -12.27 5.91 1.88
N SER A 992 -13.45 5.32 1.64
CA SER A 992 -13.69 4.52 0.43
C SER A 992 -13.48 5.35 -0.85
N GLU A 993 -13.18 4.71 -1.97
CA GLU A 993 -12.93 5.39 -3.26
C GLU A 993 -14.09 6.29 -3.71
N ASN A 994 -15.33 5.95 -3.32
CA ASN A 994 -16.51 6.73 -3.63
C ASN A 994 -16.69 7.98 -2.75
N GLY A 995 -15.78 8.19 -1.76
CA GLY A 995 -15.78 9.38 -0.91
C GLY A 995 -16.93 9.48 0.07
N ILE A 996 -17.53 8.37 0.46
CA ILE A 996 -18.61 8.31 1.45
C ILE A 996 -18.03 7.86 2.79
N ASP A 997 -18.13 8.72 3.80
CA ASP A 997 -17.70 8.42 5.18
C ASP A 997 -18.88 7.93 6.00
N ASN A 998 -18.88 6.64 6.25
CA ASN A 998 -19.86 5.95 7.13
C ASN A 998 -19.25 5.45 8.44
N THR A 999 -18.23 6.12 8.95
CA THR A 999 -17.39 5.82 10.09
C THR A 999 -16.28 4.79 9.82
N ILE A 1000 -15.07 5.19 10.15
CA ILE A 1000 -13.85 4.41 9.95
C ILE A 1000 -13.13 4.22 11.28
N TRP A 1001 -12.33 3.18 11.37
CA TRP A 1001 -11.41 2.99 12.48
C TRP A 1001 -10.33 4.08 12.48
N PRO A 1002 -10.24 4.92 13.55
CA PRO A 1002 -9.31 6.03 13.60
C PRO A 1002 -7.84 5.57 13.50
N ARG A 1003 -7.04 6.22 12.69
CA ARG A 1003 -5.59 5.94 12.61
C ARG A 1003 -4.92 6.28 13.94
N PRO A 1004 -4.01 5.43 14.43
CA PRO A 1004 -3.32 5.71 15.69
C PRO A 1004 -2.25 6.79 15.52
N ARG A 1005 -2.02 7.55 16.61
CA ARG A 1005 -0.77 8.26 16.85
C ARG A 1005 0.19 7.29 17.50
N THR A 1006 1.40 7.14 16.95
CA THR A 1006 2.38 6.15 17.39
C THR A 1006 3.63 6.85 17.94
N TYR A 1007 4.00 6.52 19.17
CA TYR A 1007 5.25 6.94 19.81
C TYR A 1007 6.20 5.75 19.87
N SER A 1008 7.43 5.90 19.39
CA SER A 1008 8.38 4.79 19.26
C SER A 1008 9.76 5.13 19.79
N ILE A 1009 10.44 4.09 20.28
CA ILE A 1009 11.87 4.08 20.59
C ILE A 1009 12.52 3.00 19.73
N ARG A 1010 13.70 3.30 19.18
CA ARG A 1010 14.46 2.40 18.31
C ARG A 1010 15.88 2.22 18.77
N LEU A 1011 16.38 1.01 18.55
CA LEU A 1011 17.77 0.63 18.76
C LEU A 1011 18.29 -0.02 17.48
N ASN A 1012 19.33 0.55 16.88
CA ASN A 1012 20.03 -0.05 15.75
C ASN A 1012 21.48 -0.34 16.18
N VAL A 1013 21.94 -1.55 15.98
CA VAL A 1013 23.30 -1.98 16.36
C VAL A 1013 23.94 -2.64 15.16
N ASN A 1014 25.12 -2.16 14.75
CA ASN A 1014 25.89 -2.70 13.63
C ASN A 1014 27.27 -3.10 14.16
N PHE A 1015 27.60 -4.39 13.92
CA PHE A 1015 28.85 -4.99 14.36
C PHE A 1015 29.81 -5.20 13.21
#